data_287839895a101d44136e88aba08cfb2a
#
_entry.id   287839895a101d44136e88aba08cfb2a
#
_cell.length_a   1.000
_cell.length_b   1.000
_cell.length_c   1.000
_cell.angle_alpha   90.00
_cell.angle_beta   90.00
_cell.angle_gamma   90.00
#
_symmetry.space_group_name_H-M   'P 1'
#
loop_
_entity.id
_entity.type
_entity.pdbx_description
1 polymer ?
#
loop_
_entity_poly.entity_id
_entity_poly.type
_entity_poly.pdbx_seq_one_letter_code
_entity_poly.pdbx_strand_id
1 'polypeptide(L)'
;MKKFIAMLLLLAIMLPLIACDKAEQAAAPDDGRVDLYSVNLDDLWAEYEGQKKEGELTPEEMYGHIDQTVPMDGIYKIWNAEGVKTIADHPDGKFEILCNIDMGGATLRPLGTKDQPFTGEIKSIGSNISNFKIEGSVDGCLGFIIVNKGYVNNLTLNDVTLVPDENTQYMGGIAAINEGKIVGAIINGTMTVDKATDNAVCGAVVGLNYGEVNKVNSDIDINYTAQGSATIGGLLGVTEGGHMEFCDAYGQLAVTGQNKLVGLMIGSAKNIDVNNLAFVGETNTIDGVLFENYFGTDENVTYERMLLRDNHPVEMDPNVEKLRDKVVETMYEAATIRWSVEKEMYYDCTCLLASCHGIYAAHDVYVGMPYKHYSSNLARFKKVLDEDNYFQDWLNASAALDGHEPYVGNDCLGSIQSAWWTVSNEVETFSIQSVQPARNVSGTIPVGEWPYWVDVPANEDSKILLEEDVPIEVWYDAYAQVRKGDAYCHQDNQGSGHIRMAQENPVVVRDENGAIDGDYSYIVTVEQGAPTQLEPYYCSWRYDYKYTFETLYLRAYCPVTIPEFQTGVMEPVECKLVDGAEGKDGMTLGVIETNYNIDYVTLQIKNSKGELVFDKWLIPNMGHYNDFGAYTMGIRNFSNIFELSRFATFLREADLVPGETYNYTVTVQTTPGDVFTVKDDSFTHGSAA
;
A
#
# COMPACT_ATOMS: atom_id res chain seq x y z
N MET A 1 1.40 0.54 10.38
CA MET A 1 1.83 -0.54 9.47
C MET A 1 1.35 -1.94 9.88
N LYS A 2 1.50 -2.41 11.11
CA LYS A 2 1.03 -3.77 11.52
C LYS A 2 -0.49 -3.97 11.58
N LYS A 3 -1.30 -2.94 11.76
CA LYS A 3 -2.77 -3.05 11.81
C LYS A 3 -3.46 -3.26 10.44
N PHE A 4 -2.85 -2.88 9.34
CA PHE A 4 -3.37 -3.11 7.99
C PHE A 4 -3.27 -4.58 7.54
N ILE A 5 -2.29 -5.33 8.04
CA ILE A 5 -2.11 -6.76 7.72
C ILE A 5 -3.21 -7.64 8.35
N ALA A 6 -3.78 -7.24 9.47
CA ALA A 6 -4.82 -8.01 10.15
C ALA A 6 -6.20 -7.96 9.45
N MET A 7 -6.49 -6.92 8.70
CA MET A 7 -7.78 -6.79 7.99
C MET A 7 -7.81 -7.54 6.65
N LEU A 8 -6.66 -7.74 6.00
CA LEU A 8 -6.53 -8.54 4.77
C LEU A 8 -6.59 -10.06 5.01
N LEU A 9 -6.30 -10.52 6.23
CA LEU A 9 -6.41 -11.94 6.60
C LEU A 9 -7.85 -12.44 6.80
N LEU A 10 -8.85 -11.58 6.85
CA LEU A 10 -10.25 -11.93 7.04
C LEU A 10 -11.04 -12.11 5.72
N LEU A 11 -10.54 -11.65 4.59
CA LEU A 11 -11.16 -11.84 3.27
C LEU A 11 -10.71 -13.12 2.53
N ALA A 12 -9.66 -13.80 2.99
CA ALA A 12 -9.13 -15.01 2.36
C ALA A 12 -9.85 -16.32 2.77
N ILE A 13 -10.95 -16.28 3.54
CA ILE A 13 -11.61 -17.50 4.09
C ILE A 13 -12.94 -17.83 3.39
N MET A 14 -13.12 -17.52 2.13
CA MET A 14 -14.28 -17.99 1.36
C MET A 14 -13.91 -18.58 0.00
N LEU A 15 -12.98 -19.53 -0.02
CA LEU A 15 -12.84 -20.46 -1.14
C LEU A 15 -13.20 -21.88 -0.67
N PRO A 16 -14.03 -22.63 -1.41
CA PRO A 16 -14.41 -23.97 -1.00
C PRO A 16 -13.23 -24.95 -1.10
N LEU A 17 -12.91 -25.59 0.01
CA LEU A 17 -12.03 -26.75 0.07
C LEU A 17 -12.57 -27.86 -0.84
N ILE A 18 -11.98 -28.03 -2.00
CA ILE A 18 -12.05 -29.27 -2.74
C ILE A 18 -10.90 -30.12 -2.24
N ALA A 19 -11.20 -31.08 -1.38
CA ALA A 19 -10.24 -32.11 -0.98
C ALA A 19 -10.00 -33.03 -2.18
N CYS A 20 -8.82 -32.90 -2.80
CA CYS A 20 -8.24 -33.96 -3.61
C CYS A 20 -7.40 -34.86 -2.71
N ASP A 21 -7.72 -36.13 -2.66
CA ASP A 21 -6.87 -37.17 -2.06
C ASP A 21 -5.46 -37.11 -2.68
N LYS A 22 -4.47 -36.72 -1.88
CA LYS A 22 -3.06 -36.84 -2.26
C LYS A 22 -2.69 -38.34 -2.26
N ALA A 23 -2.50 -38.90 -3.45
CA ALA A 23 -1.71 -40.10 -3.58
C ALA A 23 -0.29 -39.79 -3.07
N GLU A 24 0.27 -40.66 -2.21
CA GLU A 24 1.67 -40.59 -1.79
C GLU A 24 2.57 -40.64 -3.04
N GLN A 25 3.01 -39.51 -3.51
CA GLN A 25 4.14 -39.42 -4.46
C GLN A 25 5.43 -39.65 -3.67
N ALA A 26 6.25 -40.55 -4.20
CA ALA A 26 7.63 -40.72 -3.73
C ALA A 26 8.32 -39.35 -3.73
N ALA A 27 9.01 -39.03 -2.65
CA ALA A 27 9.71 -37.75 -2.51
C ALA A 27 10.61 -37.54 -3.74
N ALA A 28 10.36 -36.48 -4.49
CA ALA A 28 11.29 -36.02 -5.52
C ALA A 28 12.64 -35.68 -4.84
N PRO A 29 13.77 -35.81 -5.57
CA PRO A 29 15.04 -35.37 -5.01
C PRO A 29 14.91 -33.92 -4.58
N ASP A 30 15.46 -33.60 -3.40
CA ASP A 30 15.53 -32.25 -2.88
C ASP A 30 16.35 -31.40 -3.88
N ASP A 31 15.65 -30.63 -4.72
CA ASP A 31 16.22 -29.76 -5.75
C ASP A 31 16.57 -28.37 -5.19
N GLY A 32 16.40 -28.18 -3.89
CA GLY A 32 16.63 -26.93 -3.20
C GLY A 32 15.48 -25.91 -3.31
N ARG A 33 14.38 -26.26 -4.02
CA ARG A 33 13.22 -25.37 -4.12
C ARG A 33 12.51 -25.21 -2.77
N VAL A 34 12.02 -24.02 -2.52
CA VAL A 34 11.24 -23.67 -1.34
C VAL A 34 9.82 -23.28 -1.76
N ASP A 35 8.86 -23.51 -0.89
CA ASP A 35 7.52 -22.91 -1.05
C ASP A 35 7.63 -21.41 -0.75
N LEU A 36 7.65 -20.59 -1.81
CA LEU A 36 7.90 -19.15 -1.75
C LEU A 36 6.87 -18.41 -0.90
N TYR A 37 5.63 -18.92 -0.80
CA TYR A 37 4.58 -18.31 0.00
C TYR A 37 4.58 -18.75 1.47
N SER A 38 5.32 -19.81 1.80
CA SER A 38 5.56 -20.20 3.20
C SER A 38 6.65 -19.36 3.88
N VAL A 39 7.50 -18.69 3.10
CA VAL A 39 8.56 -17.82 3.63
C VAL A 39 7.94 -16.56 4.23
N ASN A 40 8.25 -16.29 5.49
CA ASN A 40 7.86 -15.04 6.14
C ASN A 40 8.84 -13.93 5.74
N LEU A 41 8.36 -12.95 4.96
CA LEU A 41 9.20 -11.83 4.52
C LEU A 41 9.64 -10.92 5.68
N ASP A 42 8.86 -10.84 6.75
CA ASP A 42 9.23 -10.07 7.95
C ASP A 42 10.42 -10.74 8.67
N ASP A 43 10.47 -12.08 8.69
CA ASP A 43 11.60 -12.82 9.27
C ASP A 43 12.86 -12.66 8.42
N LEU A 44 12.73 -12.74 7.08
CA LEU A 44 13.81 -12.48 6.14
C LEU A 44 14.35 -11.04 6.30
N TRP A 45 13.45 -10.08 6.44
CA TRP A 45 13.81 -8.68 6.66
C TRP A 45 14.47 -8.48 8.03
N ALA A 46 13.96 -9.14 9.07
CA ALA A 46 14.54 -9.08 10.41
C ALA A 46 15.94 -9.70 10.46
N GLU A 47 16.18 -10.81 9.73
CA GLU A 47 17.50 -11.41 9.57
C GLU A 47 18.48 -10.46 8.88
N TYR A 48 18.05 -9.80 7.79
CA TYR A 48 18.84 -8.81 7.08
C TYR A 48 19.15 -7.58 7.95
N GLU A 49 18.16 -7.05 8.66
CA GLU A 49 18.38 -5.97 9.62
C GLU A 49 19.27 -6.41 10.80
N GLY A 50 19.15 -7.67 11.21
CA GLY A 50 20.04 -8.28 12.19
C GLY A 50 21.49 -8.28 11.75
N GLN A 51 21.75 -8.65 10.49
CA GLN A 51 23.09 -8.59 9.90
C GLN A 51 23.62 -7.16 9.76
N LYS A 52 22.76 -6.18 9.45
CA LYS A 52 23.11 -4.74 9.48
C LYS A 52 23.48 -4.26 10.89
N LYS A 53 22.84 -4.83 11.91
CA LYS A 53 23.04 -4.48 13.31
C LYS A 53 24.22 -5.23 13.97
N GLU A 54 24.93 -6.10 13.25
CA GLU A 54 26.15 -6.79 13.73
C GLU A 54 27.31 -5.81 14.00
N GLY A 55 27.09 -4.81 14.79
CA GLY A 55 28.04 -3.78 15.19
C GLY A 55 27.38 -2.71 16.05
N GLU A 56 26.06 -2.74 16.17
CA GLU A 56 25.32 -1.91 17.10
C GLU A 56 25.22 -2.61 18.45
N LEU A 57 25.62 -1.92 19.50
CA LEU A 57 25.49 -2.42 20.86
C LEU A 57 24.01 -2.58 21.23
N THR A 58 23.66 -3.69 21.85
CA THR A 58 22.33 -3.90 22.43
C THR A 58 22.07 -2.90 23.56
N PRO A 59 20.80 -2.61 23.91
CA PRO A 59 20.49 -1.79 25.09
C PRO A 59 21.15 -2.29 26.37
N GLU A 60 21.27 -3.61 26.56
CA GLU A 60 21.97 -4.20 27.72
C GLU A 60 23.47 -3.89 27.67
N GLU A 61 24.12 -3.97 26.53
CA GLU A 61 25.54 -3.63 26.39
C GLU A 61 25.80 -2.13 26.55
N MET A 62 24.86 -1.29 26.10
CA MET A 62 24.96 0.17 26.21
C MET A 62 24.64 0.65 27.62
N TYR A 63 23.60 0.14 28.25
CA TYR A 63 22.98 0.72 29.45
C TYR A 63 22.96 -0.24 30.64
N GLY A 64 23.31 -1.53 30.48
CA GLY A 64 23.24 -2.53 31.54
C GLY A 64 24.10 -2.22 32.80
N HIS A 65 25.02 -1.26 32.68
CA HIS A 65 25.79 -0.73 33.81
C HIS A 65 25.02 0.32 34.63
N ILE A 66 23.83 0.78 34.15
CA ILE A 66 23.00 1.78 34.82
C ILE A 66 21.99 1.09 35.71
N ASP A 67 22.01 1.41 37.02
CA ASP A 67 20.99 1.00 37.96
C ASP A 67 19.76 1.91 37.83
N GLN A 68 18.67 1.38 37.25
CA GLN A 68 17.45 2.11 36.98
C GLN A 68 16.64 2.48 38.23
N THR A 69 16.99 1.87 39.40
CA THR A 69 16.32 2.13 40.69
C THR A 69 16.95 3.28 41.46
N VAL A 70 18.08 3.80 40.98
CA VAL A 70 18.82 4.89 41.64
C VAL A 70 18.96 6.06 40.65
N PRO A 71 18.50 7.27 41.00
CA PRO A 71 18.60 8.41 40.09
C PRO A 71 20.05 8.87 39.93
N MET A 72 20.49 9.07 38.67
CA MET A 72 21.74 9.70 38.31
C MET A 72 21.47 11.21 38.12
N ASP A 73 22.16 12.03 38.90
CA ASP A 73 21.92 13.49 38.92
C ASP A 73 20.43 13.89 39.10
N GLY A 74 19.72 13.09 39.88
CA GLY A 74 18.30 13.30 40.17
C GLY A 74 17.34 12.78 39.08
N ILE A 75 17.81 12.03 38.09
CA ILE A 75 17.03 11.49 36.96
C ILE A 75 17.18 9.97 36.93
N TYR A 76 16.08 9.25 36.95
CA TYR A 76 16.03 7.81 36.70
C TYR A 76 16.20 7.53 35.20
N LYS A 77 17.21 6.75 34.87
CA LYS A 77 17.51 6.38 33.47
C LYS A 77 16.89 5.02 33.17
N ILE A 78 15.85 5.01 32.37
CA ILE A 78 15.03 3.82 32.06
C ILE A 78 15.41 3.28 30.68
N TRP A 79 15.78 1.99 30.62
CA TRP A 79 16.26 1.37 29.39
C TRP A 79 15.72 -0.04 29.13
N ASN A 80 14.93 -0.62 30.03
CA ASN A 80 14.26 -1.92 29.81
C ASN A 80 12.92 -2.00 30.55
N ALA A 81 12.19 -3.11 30.30
CA ALA A 81 10.85 -3.34 30.84
C ALA A 81 10.78 -3.34 32.38
N GLU A 82 11.81 -3.81 33.05
CA GLU A 82 11.84 -3.80 34.52
C GLU A 82 11.94 -2.36 35.05
N GLY A 83 12.75 -1.51 34.41
CA GLY A 83 12.81 -0.09 34.76
C GLY A 83 11.48 0.63 34.55
N VAL A 84 10.74 0.35 33.47
CA VAL A 84 9.41 0.92 33.27
C VAL A 84 8.45 0.59 34.40
N LYS A 85 8.47 -0.64 34.91
CA LYS A 85 7.62 -1.06 36.05
C LYS A 85 7.93 -0.30 37.32
N THR A 86 9.16 0.17 37.51
CA THR A 86 9.57 0.92 38.73
C THR A 86 9.12 2.40 38.69
N ILE A 87 8.77 2.94 37.54
CA ILE A 87 8.32 4.34 37.42
C ILE A 87 7.17 4.63 38.38
N ALA A 88 6.23 3.69 38.53
CA ALA A 88 5.06 3.84 39.36
C ALA A 88 5.37 3.89 40.88
N ASP A 89 6.60 3.57 41.31
CA ASP A 89 7.04 3.64 42.73
C ASP A 89 7.50 5.06 43.13
N HIS A 90 7.72 5.94 42.13
CA HIS A 90 8.30 7.27 42.34
C HIS A 90 7.45 8.37 41.69
N PRO A 91 6.27 8.71 42.26
CA PRO A 91 5.36 9.70 41.64
C PRO A 91 5.92 11.13 41.61
N ASP A 92 6.98 11.43 42.29
CA ASP A 92 7.73 12.69 42.26
C ASP A 92 9.03 12.62 41.43
N GLY A 93 9.30 11.45 40.83
CA GLY A 93 10.55 11.15 40.10
C GLY A 93 10.66 11.88 38.77
N LYS A 94 11.91 12.06 38.35
CA LYS A 94 12.24 12.47 36.98
C LYS A 94 12.79 11.29 36.21
N PHE A 95 12.20 10.99 35.04
CA PHE A 95 12.53 9.81 34.27
C PHE A 95 12.96 10.20 32.85
N GLU A 96 13.98 9.54 32.34
CA GLU A 96 14.42 9.61 30.96
C GLU A 96 14.46 8.21 30.36
N ILE A 97 13.69 8.04 29.27
CA ILE A 97 13.62 6.79 28.50
C ILE A 97 14.74 6.81 27.47
N LEU A 98 15.71 5.89 27.60
CA LEU A 98 16.95 5.92 26.83
C LEU A 98 16.88 5.18 25.49
N CYS A 99 15.99 4.22 25.34
CA CYS A 99 15.85 3.40 24.13
C CYS A 99 14.41 2.92 23.95
N ASN A 100 14.12 2.25 22.83
CA ASN A 100 12.83 1.59 22.60
C ASN A 100 12.69 0.39 23.55
N ILE A 101 11.57 0.32 24.26
CA ILE A 101 11.30 -0.71 25.27
C ILE A 101 10.00 -1.45 24.92
N ASP A 102 10.10 -2.72 24.56
CA ASP A 102 8.96 -3.61 24.40
C ASP A 102 8.59 -4.25 25.75
N MET A 103 7.35 -4.05 26.18
CA MET A 103 6.84 -4.58 27.44
C MET A 103 6.32 -6.02 27.33
N GLY A 104 6.32 -6.62 26.13
CA GLY A 104 5.90 -8.01 25.91
C GLY A 104 4.45 -8.31 26.27
N GLY A 105 3.54 -7.35 26.16
CA GLY A 105 2.13 -7.48 26.55
C GLY A 105 1.86 -7.40 28.05
N ALA A 106 2.82 -6.93 28.85
CA ALA A 106 2.66 -6.83 30.30
C ALA A 106 1.55 -5.85 30.71
N THR A 107 0.85 -6.16 31.80
CA THR A 107 -0.05 -5.20 32.44
C THR A 107 0.77 -4.27 33.34
N LEU A 108 0.70 -2.98 33.07
CA LEU A 108 1.37 -1.95 33.85
C LEU A 108 0.47 -1.39 34.95
N ARG A 109 1.09 -1.14 36.10
CA ARG A 109 0.47 -0.35 37.16
C ARG A 109 0.54 1.13 36.77
N PRO A 110 -0.60 1.88 36.80
CA PRO A 110 -0.60 3.31 36.57
C PRO A 110 0.33 4.09 37.53
N LEU A 111 0.86 5.20 37.04
CA LEU A 111 1.70 6.10 37.79
C LEU A 111 0.85 7.05 38.64
N GLY A 112 1.11 7.12 39.91
CA GLY A 112 0.43 7.98 40.90
C GLY A 112 -0.98 7.52 41.25
N THR A 113 -1.64 8.29 42.11
CA THR A 113 -3.04 8.14 42.59
C THR A 113 -3.66 9.51 42.78
N LYS A 114 -4.94 9.60 43.17
CA LYS A 114 -5.55 10.91 43.52
C LYS A 114 -4.90 11.53 44.77
N ASP A 115 -4.49 10.70 45.74
CA ASP A 115 -3.84 11.17 46.99
C ASP A 115 -2.33 11.44 46.77
N GLN A 116 -1.69 10.74 45.87
CA GLN A 116 -0.29 10.92 45.49
C GLN A 116 -0.16 11.10 43.97
N PRO A 117 -0.51 12.29 43.47
CA PRO A 117 -0.43 12.59 42.06
C PRO A 117 1.02 12.57 41.53
N PHE A 118 1.19 12.32 40.24
CA PHE A 118 2.48 12.49 39.60
C PHE A 118 2.86 13.97 39.54
N THR A 119 4.02 14.32 40.13
CA THR A 119 4.54 15.69 40.21
C THR A 119 5.94 15.83 39.62
N GLY A 120 6.49 14.74 39.11
CA GLY A 120 7.83 14.70 38.51
C GLY A 120 7.87 15.07 37.03
N GLU A 121 8.80 14.47 36.32
CA GLU A 121 8.98 14.64 34.87
C GLU A 121 9.21 13.30 34.18
N ILE A 122 8.53 13.03 33.07
CA ILE A 122 8.84 11.93 32.16
C ILE A 122 9.27 12.50 30.82
N LYS A 123 10.45 12.07 30.36
CA LYS A 123 11.03 12.54 29.11
C LYS A 123 11.49 11.36 28.27
N SER A 124 11.19 11.44 26.96
CA SER A 124 11.74 10.53 25.95
C SER A 124 12.28 11.35 24.79
N ILE A 125 13.39 10.95 24.19
CA ILE A 125 13.95 11.60 23.00
C ILE A 125 14.15 10.53 21.93
N GLY A 126 13.17 10.40 21.04
CA GLY A 126 13.20 9.43 19.93
C GLY A 126 13.05 7.96 20.36
N SER A 127 12.67 7.71 21.62
CA SER A 127 12.44 6.37 22.17
C SER A 127 10.98 6.15 22.51
N ASN A 128 10.54 4.90 22.59
CA ASN A 128 9.16 4.56 22.94
C ASN A 128 9.06 3.44 23.97
N ILE A 129 7.90 3.37 24.65
CA ILE A 129 7.46 2.24 25.45
C ILE A 129 6.30 1.60 24.69
N SER A 130 6.37 0.31 24.41
CA SER A 130 5.40 -0.35 23.52
C SER A 130 4.86 -1.66 24.09
N ASN A 131 3.70 -2.10 23.52
CA ASN A 131 3.12 -3.42 23.73
C ASN A 131 2.81 -3.70 25.20
N PHE A 132 1.91 -2.91 25.79
CA PHE A 132 1.46 -3.07 27.18
C PHE A 132 -0.03 -2.81 27.36
N LYS A 133 -0.54 -3.23 28.52
CA LYS A 133 -1.92 -3.04 28.94
C LYS A 133 -2.01 -2.22 30.22
N ILE A 134 -3.12 -1.48 30.34
CA ILE A 134 -3.59 -0.90 31.58
C ILE A 134 -5.01 -1.38 31.81
N GLU A 135 -5.26 -2.11 32.85
CA GLU A 135 -6.54 -2.77 33.12
C GLU A 135 -7.10 -2.36 34.50
N GLY A 136 -8.42 -2.17 34.57
CA GLY A 136 -9.14 -1.76 35.77
C GLY A 136 -8.98 -0.27 36.06
N SER A 137 -9.39 0.14 37.27
CA SER A 137 -9.28 1.52 37.70
C SER A 137 -8.56 1.66 39.03
N VAL A 138 -7.83 2.77 39.18
CA VAL A 138 -7.26 3.22 40.47
C VAL A 138 -7.99 4.52 40.82
N ASP A 139 -8.66 4.53 41.95
CA ASP A 139 -9.47 5.67 42.43
C ASP A 139 -10.54 6.13 41.38
N GLY A 140 -11.09 5.19 40.60
CA GLY A 140 -12.01 5.49 39.53
C GLY A 140 -11.37 6.12 38.30
N CYS A 141 -10.07 5.98 38.12
CA CYS A 141 -9.28 6.54 37.02
C CYS A 141 -8.51 5.45 36.28
N LEU A 142 -8.42 5.58 34.94
CA LEU A 142 -7.64 4.70 34.06
C LEU A 142 -6.76 5.56 33.15
N GLY A 143 -5.47 5.28 33.12
CA GLY A 143 -4.49 5.93 32.24
C GLY A 143 -3.07 5.53 32.64
N PHE A 144 -2.07 5.84 31.79
CA PHE A 144 -0.66 5.64 32.15
C PHE A 144 -0.30 6.43 33.43
N ILE A 145 -0.87 7.63 33.58
CA ILE A 145 -0.82 8.47 34.78
C ILE A 145 -2.25 8.67 35.31
N ILE A 146 -2.47 8.48 36.60
CA ILE A 146 -3.78 8.69 37.24
C ILE A 146 -4.10 10.18 37.33
N VAL A 147 -3.26 10.97 38.00
CA VAL A 147 -3.34 12.43 38.06
C VAL A 147 -1.98 13.01 37.72
N ASN A 148 -1.90 13.75 36.65
CA ASN A 148 -0.68 14.47 36.26
C ASN A 148 -0.71 15.91 36.82
N LYS A 149 0.25 16.26 37.67
CA LYS A 149 0.62 17.62 38.12
C LYS A 149 2.03 17.99 37.74
N GLY A 150 2.74 17.07 37.11
CA GLY A 150 4.11 17.18 36.63
C GLY A 150 4.20 17.55 35.15
N TYR A 151 5.26 17.09 34.53
CA TYR A 151 5.57 17.35 33.12
C TYR A 151 5.82 16.06 32.35
N VAL A 152 4.99 15.80 31.32
CA VAL A 152 5.19 14.77 30.32
C VAL A 152 5.76 15.43 29.07
N ASN A 153 6.96 15.03 28.64
CA ASN A 153 7.74 15.68 27.61
C ASN A 153 8.22 14.68 26.54
N ASN A 154 7.71 14.79 25.33
CA ASN A 154 8.05 13.91 24.19
C ASN A 154 7.89 12.41 24.47
N LEU A 155 6.90 12.02 25.27
CA LEU A 155 6.64 10.62 25.61
C LEU A 155 5.94 9.92 24.44
N THR A 156 6.52 8.80 23.98
CA THR A 156 5.89 7.95 22.97
C THR A 156 5.46 6.62 23.58
N LEU A 157 4.14 6.34 23.47
CA LEU A 157 3.52 5.08 23.93
C LEU A 157 2.88 4.39 22.73
N ASN A 158 3.33 3.17 22.39
CA ASN A 158 2.88 2.43 21.24
C ASN A 158 2.18 1.12 21.62
N ASP A 159 1.22 0.68 20.81
CA ASP A 159 0.47 -0.57 21.00
C ASP A 159 -0.11 -0.70 22.42
N VAL A 160 -0.74 0.39 22.89
CA VAL A 160 -1.35 0.45 24.22
C VAL A 160 -2.75 -0.14 24.19
N THR A 161 -3.06 -1.04 25.14
CA THR A 161 -4.42 -1.54 25.35
C THR A 161 -4.99 -1.01 26.65
N LEU A 162 -6.09 -0.27 26.58
CA LEU A 162 -6.79 0.31 27.74
C LEU A 162 -8.13 -0.40 27.96
N VAL A 163 -8.31 -0.99 29.16
CA VAL A 163 -9.50 -1.78 29.51
C VAL A 163 -10.06 -1.27 30.83
N PRO A 164 -11.06 -0.37 30.84
CA PRO A 164 -11.71 0.11 32.04
C PRO A 164 -12.60 -0.95 32.71
N ASP A 165 -12.89 -0.75 33.97
CA ASP A 165 -13.85 -1.53 34.76
C ASP A 165 -15.13 -0.73 35.06
N GLU A 166 -16.08 -1.34 35.77
CA GLU A 166 -17.35 -0.73 36.18
C GLU A 166 -17.21 0.47 37.15
N ASN A 167 -16.04 0.67 37.73
CA ASN A 167 -15.77 1.78 38.65
C ASN A 167 -15.05 2.94 37.98
N THR A 168 -14.69 2.79 36.68
CA THR A 168 -13.93 3.81 35.96
C THR A 168 -14.79 5.01 35.59
N GLN A 169 -14.42 6.17 36.10
CA GLN A 169 -15.07 7.45 35.85
C GLN A 169 -14.28 8.33 34.85
N TYR A 170 -12.95 8.39 35.03
CA TYR A 170 -12.08 9.19 34.16
C TYR A 170 -11.10 8.29 33.46
N MET A 171 -10.99 8.37 32.13
CA MET A 171 -10.10 7.55 31.32
C MET A 171 -9.40 8.35 30.23
N GLY A 172 -8.08 8.16 30.16
CA GLY A 172 -7.24 8.79 29.14
C GLY A 172 -5.95 7.98 28.95
N GLY A 173 -5.48 7.88 27.72
CA GLY A 173 -4.31 7.03 27.42
C GLY A 173 -3.04 7.48 28.13
N ILE A 174 -2.77 8.78 28.18
CA ILE A 174 -1.62 9.35 28.91
C ILE A 174 -2.00 9.66 30.35
N ALA A 175 -3.08 10.43 30.55
CA ALA A 175 -3.51 10.76 31.90
C ALA A 175 -5.02 10.67 32.06
N ALA A 176 -5.50 10.09 33.16
CA ALA A 176 -6.94 10.14 33.46
C ALA A 176 -7.36 11.56 33.83
N ILE A 177 -6.56 12.26 34.63
CA ILE A 177 -6.74 13.68 35.01
C ILE A 177 -5.42 14.41 34.76
N ASN A 178 -5.46 15.54 34.05
CA ASN A 178 -4.29 16.40 33.82
C ASN A 178 -4.49 17.78 34.48
N GLU A 179 -3.64 18.11 35.46
CA GLU A 179 -3.49 19.43 36.07
C GLU A 179 -2.09 20.03 35.81
N GLY A 180 -1.23 19.30 35.09
CA GLY A 180 0.15 19.65 34.74
C GLY A 180 0.31 19.94 33.24
N LYS A 181 1.42 19.47 32.67
CA LYS A 181 1.75 19.68 31.26
C LYS A 181 1.99 18.36 30.54
N ILE A 182 1.44 18.25 29.33
CA ILE A 182 1.70 17.17 28.38
C ILE A 182 2.08 17.83 27.05
N VAL A 183 3.34 17.65 26.64
CA VAL A 183 3.89 18.32 25.43
C VAL A 183 4.69 17.34 24.60
N GLY A 184 4.46 17.31 23.29
CA GLY A 184 5.21 16.49 22.35
C GLY A 184 4.93 14.99 22.44
N ALA A 185 3.82 14.58 23.08
CA ALA A 185 3.55 13.18 23.31
C ALA A 185 2.88 12.51 22.11
N ILE A 186 3.19 11.23 21.90
CA ILE A 186 2.57 10.38 20.89
C ILE A 186 2.00 9.15 21.58
N ILE A 187 0.76 8.80 21.25
CA ILE A 187 0.14 7.58 21.76
C ILE A 187 -0.67 6.88 20.69
N ASN A 188 -0.50 5.56 20.55
CA ASN A 188 -1.35 4.73 19.70
C ASN A 188 -1.79 3.45 20.41
N GLY A 189 -2.90 2.87 19.96
CA GLY A 189 -3.44 1.65 20.53
C GLY A 189 -4.96 1.59 20.50
N THR A 190 -5.56 0.93 21.50
CA THR A 190 -7.00 0.72 21.59
C THR A 190 -7.54 0.99 22.98
N MET A 191 -8.74 1.59 23.06
CA MET A 191 -9.51 1.76 24.28
C MET A 191 -10.89 1.15 24.07
N THR A 192 -11.15 0.00 24.71
CA THR A 192 -12.46 -0.67 24.63
C THR A 192 -13.21 -0.47 25.93
N VAL A 193 -14.29 0.30 25.87
CA VAL A 193 -15.11 0.70 27.03
C VAL A 193 -16.46 0.00 26.96
N ASP A 194 -16.54 -1.21 27.46
CA ASP A 194 -17.79 -1.98 27.61
C ASP A 194 -18.44 -1.77 29.00
N LYS A 195 -17.69 -1.27 29.95
CA LYS A 195 -18.10 -0.94 31.33
C LYS A 195 -17.49 0.39 31.76
N ALA A 196 -18.29 1.19 32.45
CA ALA A 196 -17.86 2.42 33.12
C ALA A 196 -18.95 2.86 34.10
N THR A 197 -18.63 3.82 34.96
CA THR A 197 -19.65 4.48 35.80
C THR A 197 -20.60 5.32 34.94
N ASP A 198 -21.78 5.66 35.50
CA ASP A 198 -22.60 6.72 34.92
C ASP A 198 -21.88 8.07 34.98
N ASN A 199 -22.03 8.89 33.95
CA ASN A 199 -21.28 10.13 33.71
C ASN A 199 -19.77 9.95 33.55
N ALA A 200 -19.35 8.83 32.95
CA ALA A 200 -17.94 8.59 32.64
C ALA A 200 -17.40 9.65 31.64
N VAL A 201 -16.10 9.93 31.77
CA VAL A 201 -15.37 10.88 30.94
C VAL A 201 -14.21 10.17 30.27
N CYS A 202 -14.20 10.19 28.93
CA CYS A 202 -13.25 9.42 28.12
C CYS A 202 -12.58 10.36 27.09
N GLY A 203 -11.24 10.32 27.04
CA GLY A 203 -10.45 10.95 25.99
C GLY A 203 -9.29 10.05 25.61
N ALA A 204 -8.89 10.04 24.34
CA ALA A 204 -7.77 9.22 23.89
C ALA A 204 -6.45 9.59 24.61
N VAL A 205 -6.24 10.85 24.91
CA VAL A 205 -5.05 11.39 25.58
C VAL A 205 -5.32 11.64 27.05
N VAL A 206 -6.38 12.43 27.33
CA VAL A 206 -6.73 12.82 28.70
C VAL A 206 -8.25 12.71 28.92
N GLY A 207 -8.66 12.09 30.04
CA GLY A 207 -10.06 12.09 30.44
C GLY A 207 -10.55 13.49 30.83
N LEU A 208 -10.02 14.03 31.93
CA LEU A 208 -10.37 15.34 32.47
C LEU A 208 -9.14 16.26 32.48
N ASN A 209 -9.20 17.38 31.76
CA ASN A 209 -8.09 18.30 31.60
C ASN A 209 -8.35 19.66 32.25
N TYR A 210 -7.41 20.11 33.09
CA TYR A 210 -7.29 21.46 33.64
C TYR A 210 -5.94 22.11 33.34
N GLY A 211 -5.02 21.33 32.69
CA GLY A 211 -3.64 21.71 32.42
C GLY A 211 -3.40 22.06 30.95
N GLU A 212 -2.15 21.96 30.56
CA GLU A 212 -1.66 22.24 29.20
C GLU A 212 -1.50 20.92 28.44
N VAL A 213 -1.99 20.88 27.16
CA VAL A 213 -1.85 19.75 26.24
C VAL A 213 -1.45 20.30 24.87
N ASN A 214 -0.18 20.13 24.47
CA ASN A 214 0.35 20.69 23.25
C ASN A 214 1.20 19.70 22.46
N LYS A 215 1.12 19.77 21.12
CA LYS A 215 1.92 18.93 20.21
C LYS A 215 1.74 17.44 20.50
N VAL A 216 0.49 17.02 20.64
CA VAL A 216 0.14 15.64 21.00
C VAL A 216 -0.53 14.95 19.80
N ASN A 217 -0.02 13.80 19.41
CA ASN A 217 -0.60 12.97 18.38
C ASN A 217 -1.19 11.70 19.00
N SER A 218 -2.46 11.45 18.73
CA SER A 218 -3.17 10.26 19.21
C SER A 218 -3.70 9.42 18.05
N ASP A 219 -3.35 8.14 18.03
CA ASP A 219 -3.93 7.10 17.18
C ASP A 219 -4.56 6.01 18.07
N ILE A 220 -5.39 6.44 19.00
CA ILE A 220 -6.17 5.54 19.87
C ILE A 220 -7.56 5.34 19.28
N ASP A 221 -7.87 4.10 18.89
CA ASP A 221 -9.23 3.71 18.54
C ASP A 221 -10.08 3.59 19.82
N ILE A 222 -11.12 4.40 19.93
CA ILE A 222 -12.08 4.34 21.04
C ILE A 222 -13.34 3.59 20.60
N ASN A 223 -13.61 2.44 21.21
CA ASN A 223 -14.86 1.70 21.06
C ASN A 223 -15.64 1.78 22.37
N TYR A 224 -16.65 2.65 22.43
CA TYR A 224 -17.44 2.93 23.63
C TYR A 224 -18.85 2.33 23.53
N THR A 225 -19.12 1.29 24.31
CA THR A 225 -20.42 0.59 24.36
C THR A 225 -21.04 0.53 25.76
N ALA A 226 -20.35 1.08 26.78
CA ALA A 226 -20.83 1.07 28.16
C ALA A 226 -22.17 1.82 28.28
N GLN A 227 -23.04 1.32 29.17
CA GLN A 227 -24.35 1.91 29.45
C GLN A 227 -24.22 3.21 30.27
N GLY A 228 -25.30 3.98 30.35
CA GLY A 228 -25.33 5.25 31.09
C GLY A 228 -24.90 6.47 30.27
N SER A 229 -24.78 7.60 30.92
CA SER A 229 -24.29 8.85 30.32
C SER A 229 -22.77 8.85 30.24
N ALA A 230 -22.21 9.49 29.21
CA ALA A 230 -20.76 9.69 29.08
C ALA A 230 -20.44 10.96 28.28
N THR A 231 -19.23 11.48 28.52
CA THR A 231 -18.62 12.56 27.73
C THR A 231 -17.34 12.02 27.09
N ILE A 232 -17.27 12.02 25.76
CA ILE A 232 -16.25 11.33 24.98
C ILE A 232 -15.62 12.26 23.97
N GLY A 233 -14.30 12.32 23.92
CA GLY A 233 -13.54 13.09 22.93
C GLY A 233 -12.40 12.30 22.34
N GLY A 234 -12.08 12.56 21.07
CA GLY A 234 -10.98 11.92 20.35
C GLY A 234 -9.60 12.25 20.91
N LEU A 235 -9.47 13.37 21.65
CA LEU A 235 -8.26 13.70 22.41
C LEU A 235 -8.58 13.90 23.88
N LEU A 236 -9.53 14.79 24.23
CA LEU A 236 -9.89 15.10 25.61
C LEU A 236 -11.36 14.78 25.86
N GLY A 237 -11.66 14.11 26.97
CA GLY A 237 -13.04 13.89 27.39
C GLY A 237 -13.71 15.20 27.78
N VAL A 238 -13.21 15.84 28.83
CA VAL A 238 -13.65 17.14 29.32
C VAL A 238 -12.45 18.04 29.52
N THR A 239 -12.55 19.31 29.15
CA THR A 239 -11.54 20.33 29.49
C THR A 239 -12.21 21.59 30.04
N GLU A 240 -11.64 22.12 31.10
CA GLU A 240 -12.05 23.36 31.73
C GLU A 240 -10.87 24.32 31.96
N GLY A 241 -10.69 25.24 31.04
CA GLY A 241 -9.52 26.12 30.97
C GLY A 241 -8.31 25.44 30.29
N GLY A 242 -7.20 26.16 30.31
CA GLY A 242 -5.93 25.67 29.71
C GLY A 242 -5.76 26.16 28.27
N HIS A 243 -4.75 25.57 27.62
CA HIS A 243 -4.38 25.83 26.24
C HIS A 243 -4.07 24.53 25.52
N MET A 244 -4.50 24.42 24.28
CA MET A 244 -4.28 23.25 23.44
C MET A 244 -3.88 23.68 22.03
N GLU A 245 -2.74 23.19 21.55
CA GLU A 245 -2.19 23.62 20.26
C GLU A 245 -1.42 22.47 19.58
N PHE A 246 -1.54 22.39 18.22
CA PHE A 246 -0.86 21.38 17.41
C PHE A 246 -1.13 19.95 17.87
N CYS A 247 -2.39 19.60 18.05
CA CYS A 247 -2.80 18.27 18.50
C CYS A 247 -3.64 17.56 17.45
N ASP A 248 -3.26 16.33 17.14
CA ASP A 248 -3.87 15.53 16.08
C ASP A 248 -4.52 14.26 16.64
N ALA A 249 -5.72 13.93 16.15
CA ALA A 249 -6.42 12.69 16.43
C ALA A 249 -6.54 11.85 15.15
N TYR A 250 -5.84 10.74 15.11
CA TYR A 250 -5.85 9.79 13.98
C TYR A 250 -6.71 8.56 14.25
N GLY A 251 -7.03 8.28 15.52
CA GLY A 251 -7.82 7.12 15.92
C GLY A 251 -9.30 7.26 15.62
N GLN A 252 -9.98 6.14 15.50
CA GLN A 252 -11.41 6.06 15.21
C GLN A 252 -12.26 6.17 16.48
N LEU A 253 -13.40 6.89 16.40
CA LEU A 253 -14.44 6.92 17.43
C LEU A 253 -15.64 6.08 17.00
N ALA A 254 -15.93 5.00 17.73
CA ALA A 254 -17.14 4.20 17.58
C ALA A 254 -17.91 4.21 18.91
N VAL A 255 -18.98 5.00 18.98
CA VAL A 255 -19.77 5.21 20.20
C VAL A 255 -21.17 4.62 20.03
N THR A 256 -21.64 3.85 21.00
CA THR A 256 -22.97 3.26 20.97
C THR A 256 -23.74 3.64 22.23
N GLY A 257 -25.04 3.92 22.08
CA GLY A 257 -25.99 4.16 23.16
C GLY A 257 -26.41 5.61 23.32
N GLN A 258 -27.54 5.81 23.97
CA GLN A 258 -28.14 7.12 24.22
C GLN A 258 -27.44 7.86 25.36
N ASN A 259 -27.64 9.17 25.42
CA ASN A 259 -27.10 10.08 26.44
C ASN A 259 -25.55 10.16 26.42
N LYS A 260 -24.97 10.08 25.24
CA LYS A 260 -23.53 10.31 25.03
C LYS A 260 -23.32 11.71 24.47
N LEU A 261 -22.41 12.46 25.09
CA LEU A 261 -21.89 13.71 24.57
C LEU A 261 -20.57 13.44 23.90
N VAL A 262 -20.51 13.56 22.57
CA VAL A 262 -19.36 13.14 21.78
C VAL A 262 -18.83 14.29 20.95
N GLY A 263 -17.51 14.50 20.98
CA GLY A 263 -16.80 15.41 20.09
C GLY A 263 -15.61 14.71 19.48
N LEU A 264 -15.32 14.99 18.21
CA LEU A 264 -14.17 14.41 17.51
C LEU A 264 -12.85 14.73 18.22
N MET A 265 -12.72 15.93 18.73
CA MET A 265 -11.54 16.39 19.45
C MET A 265 -11.78 16.40 20.96
N ILE A 266 -12.84 17.06 21.40
CA ILE A 266 -13.14 17.28 22.81
C ILE A 266 -14.62 17.00 23.09
N GLY A 267 -14.92 16.13 24.05
CA GLY A 267 -16.30 15.81 24.42
C GLY A 267 -17.03 16.99 25.02
N SER A 268 -16.39 17.72 25.95
CA SER A 268 -16.92 18.99 26.48
C SER A 268 -15.79 19.98 26.73
N ALA A 269 -15.85 21.13 26.06
CA ALA A 269 -14.85 22.19 26.11
C ALA A 269 -15.41 23.44 26.78
N LYS A 270 -14.66 24.02 27.74
CA LYS A 270 -15.06 25.23 28.43
C LYS A 270 -13.85 26.11 28.76
N ASN A 271 -13.96 27.43 28.44
CA ASN A 271 -12.95 28.45 28.73
C ASN A 271 -11.54 28.04 28.24
N ILE A 272 -11.42 27.48 27.06
CA ILE A 272 -10.15 27.02 26.50
C ILE A 272 -9.87 27.75 25.19
N ASP A 273 -8.58 27.97 24.91
CA ASP A 273 -8.05 28.40 23.64
C ASP A 273 -7.43 27.17 22.92
N VAL A 274 -7.92 26.86 21.72
CA VAL A 274 -7.53 25.70 20.92
C VAL A 274 -7.12 26.14 19.53
N ASN A 275 -5.91 25.76 19.11
CA ASN A 275 -5.36 26.15 17.84
C ASN A 275 -4.72 24.95 17.11
N ASN A 276 -4.85 24.93 15.79
CA ASN A 276 -4.22 23.89 14.94
C ASN A 276 -4.55 22.47 15.42
N LEU A 277 -5.82 22.12 15.50
CA LEU A 277 -6.28 20.78 15.81
C LEU A 277 -6.69 20.05 14.52
N ALA A 278 -6.25 18.81 14.35
CA ALA A 278 -6.63 17.97 13.23
C ALA A 278 -7.28 16.67 13.67
N PHE A 279 -8.45 16.36 13.11
CA PHE A 279 -9.09 15.07 13.23
C PHE A 279 -9.04 14.35 11.87
N VAL A 280 -8.27 13.27 11.80
CA VAL A 280 -8.01 12.49 10.57
C VAL A 280 -8.33 11.01 10.71
N GLY A 281 -9.05 10.62 11.75
CA GLY A 281 -9.54 9.25 11.97
C GLY A 281 -10.40 8.74 10.81
N GLU A 282 -10.45 7.41 10.60
CA GLU A 282 -11.05 6.83 9.39
C GLU A 282 -12.56 6.99 9.34
N THR A 283 -13.27 6.57 10.38
CA THR A 283 -14.74 6.61 10.42
C THR A 283 -15.24 6.82 11.84
N ASN A 284 -16.05 7.85 12.04
CA ASN A 284 -16.54 8.23 13.35
C ASN A 284 -18.04 8.09 13.40
N THR A 285 -18.54 7.28 14.34
CA THR A 285 -19.97 6.97 14.42
C THR A 285 -20.54 7.08 15.82
N ILE A 286 -21.82 7.53 15.88
CA ILE A 286 -22.68 7.38 17.05
C ILE A 286 -23.86 6.48 16.62
N ASP A 287 -24.00 5.33 17.25
CA ASP A 287 -24.99 4.30 16.88
C ASP A 287 -24.93 3.91 15.38
N GLY A 288 -23.72 3.87 14.80
CA GLY A 288 -23.47 3.57 13.40
C GLY A 288 -23.74 4.71 12.41
N VAL A 289 -24.09 5.91 12.90
CA VAL A 289 -24.31 7.10 12.09
C VAL A 289 -23.07 8.00 12.17
N LEU A 290 -22.58 8.44 11.02
CA LEU A 290 -21.44 9.38 10.93
C LEU A 290 -21.71 10.68 11.65
N PHE A 291 -20.70 11.24 12.30
CA PHE A 291 -20.76 12.57 12.91
C PHE A 291 -19.44 13.34 12.72
N GLU A 292 -19.52 14.68 12.71
CA GLU A 292 -18.38 15.54 12.34
C GLU A 292 -18.20 16.73 13.32
N ASN A 293 -18.84 16.69 14.48
CA ASN A 293 -18.70 17.78 15.45
C ASN A 293 -17.35 17.70 16.17
N TYR A 294 -16.55 18.77 16.10
CA TYR A 294 -15.27 18.88 16.83
C TYR A 294 -15.47 18.79 18.34
N PHE A 295 -16.52 19.43 18.83
CA PHE A 295 -16.87 19.45 20.25
C PHE A 295 -18.25 18.84 20.45
N GLY A 296 -18.41 18.06 21.52
CA GLY A 296 -19.74 17.63 21.97
C GLY A 296 -20.52 18.84 22.56
N THR A 297 -19.83 19.65 23.38
CA THR A 297 -20.28 21.01 23.76
C THR A 297 -19.10 21.96 23.84
N ASP A 298 -19.35 23.23 23.58
CA ASP A 298 -18.39 24.33 23.70
C ASP A 298 -18.99 25.52 24.45
N GLU A 299 -18.25 26.04 25.41
CA GLU A 299 -18.60 27.23 26.16
C GLU A 299 -17.39 28.16 26.31
N ASN A 300 -17.39 29.33 25.71
CA ASN A 300 -16.25 30.26 25.67
C ASN A 300 -14.98 29.61 25.12
N VAL A 301 -15.09 28.91 24.00
CA VAL A 301 -13.97 28.31 23.27
C VAL A 301 -13.54 29.28 22.18
N THR A 302 -12.24 29.59 22.14
CA THR A 302 -11.64 30.26 20.98
C THR A 302 -10.86 29.24 20.21
N TYR A 303 -10.96 29.25 18.88
CA TYR A 303 -10.21 28.32 18.04
C TYR A 303 -9.76 28.95 16.74
N GLU A 304 -8.64 28.49 16.25
CA GLU A 304 -8.06 28.84 14.98
C GLU A 304 -7.59 27.56 14.29
N ARG A 305 -7.95 27.39 13.01
CA ARG A 305 -7.58 26.26 12.17
C ARG A 305 -7.93 24.88 12.78
N MET A 306 -9.16 24.49 12.57
CA MET A 306 -9.67 23.16 12.90
C MET A 306 -9.74 22.34 11.63
N LEU A 307 -9.09 21.18 11.59
CA LEU A 307 -9.04 20.32 10.41
C LEU A 307 -9.86 19.06 10.63
N LEU A 308 -10.68 18.70 9.67
CA LEU A 308 -11.55 17.53 9.70
C LEU A 308 -11.38 16.68 8.44
N ARG A 309 -11.18 15.38 8.62
CA ARG A 309 -11.25 14.42 7.53
C ARG A 309 -12.67 14.38 6.96
N ASP A 310 -12.76 14.46 5.64
CA ASP A 310 -14.02 14.25 4.92
C ASP A 310 -14.33 12.73 4.94
N ASN A 311 -15.29 12.36 5.76
CA ASN A 311 -15.73 10.97 5.95
C ASN A 311 -16.94 10.60 5.09
N HIS A 312 -17.36 11.46 4.16
CA HIS A 312 -18.47 11.13 3.29
C HIS A 312 -18.08 9.97 2.35
N PRO A 313 -18.87 8.89 2.35
CA PRO A 313 -18.59 7.78 1.45
C PRO A 313 -18.69 8.27 0.01
N VAL A 314 -17.68 7.95 -0.79
CA VAL A 314 -17.72 8.20 -2.22
C VAL A 314 -18.63 7.15 -2.85
N GLU A 315 -19.85 7.57 -3.21
CA GLU A 315 -20.76 6.70 -3.98
C GLU A 315 -20.21 6.50 -5.39
N MET A 316 -20.12 5.26 -5.82
CA MET A 316 -19.63 4.87 -7.15
C MET A 316 -20.60 3.87 -7.78
N ASP A 317 -20.79 3.97 -9.11
CA ASP A 317 -21.52 2.93 -9.83
C ASP A 317 -20.83 1.57 -9.63
N PRO A 318 -21.55 0.51 -9.25
CA PRO A 318 -20.94 -0.81 -9.00
C PRO A 318 -20.17 -1.40 -10.20
N ASN A 319 -20.53 -1.03 -11.44
CA ASN A 319 -19.78 -1.47 -12.61
C ASN A 319 -18.44 -0.71 -12.71
N VAL A 320 -18.45 0.59 -12.44
CA VAL A 320 -17.22 1.40 -12.37
C VAL A 320 -16.31 0.86 -11.28
N GLU A 321 -16.87 0.60 -10.09
CA GLU A 321 -16.10 0.07 -8.97
C GLU A 321 -15.42 -1.26 -9.32
N LYS A 322 -16.17 -2.19 -9.95
CA LYS A 322 -15.62 -3.47 -10.40
C LYS A 322 -14.47 -3.34 -11.39
N LEU A 323 -14.54 -2.38 -12.34
CA LEU A 323 -13.46 -2.15 -13.28
C LEU A 323 -12.23 -1.58 -12.58
N ARG A 324 -12.42 -0.65 -11.66
CA ARG A 324 -11.35 -0.06 -10.85
C ARG A 324 -10.67 -1.09 -9.96
N ASP A 325 -11.46 -1.97 -9.31
CA ASP A 325 -10.93 -3.07 -8.50
C ASP A 325 -10.04 -3.99 -9.33
N LYS A 326 -10.49 -4.42 -10.49
CA LYS A 326 -9.70 -5.28 -11.39
C LYS A 326 -8.35 -4.66 -11.75
N VAL A 327 -8.31 -3.36 -12.01
CA VAL A 327 -7.09 -2.64 -12.35
C VAL A 327 -6.15 -2.56 -11.14
N VAL A 328 -6.67 -2.17 -9.98
CA VAL A 328 -5.88 -2.09 -8.73
C VAL A 328 -5.36 -3.46 -8.31
N GLU A 329 -6.21 -4.50 -8.35
CA GLU A 329 -5.83 -5.88 -8.06
C GLU A 329 -4.70 -6.35 -8.99
N THR A 330 -4.76 -6.02 -10.29
CA THR A 330 -3.69 -6.34 -11.25
C THR A 330 -2.37 -5.68 -10.86
N MET A 331 -2.38 -4.41 -10.48
CA MET A 331 -1.19 -3.68 -10.03
C MET A 331 -0.66 -4.24 -8.71
N TYR A 332 -1.55 -4.52 -7.76
CA TYR A 332 -1.17 -5.06 -6.46
C TYR A 332 -0.59 -6.47 -6.58
N GLU A 333 -1.18 -7.33 -7.40
CA GLU A 333 -0.64 -8.65 -7.68
C GLU A 333 0.74 -8.58 -8.36
N ALA A 334 0.92 -7.67 -9.33
CA ALA A 334 2.21 -7.43 -9.96
C ALA A 334 3.28 -6.94 -8.98
N ALA A 335 2.87 -6.17 -7.96
CA ALA A 335 3.75 -5.66 -6.90
C ALA A 335 4.10 -6.70 -5.84
N THR A 336 3.27 -7.72 -5.64
CA THR A 336 3.38 -8.67 -4.52
C THR A 336 3.64 -10.11 -4.93
N ILE A 337 3.62 -10.43 -6.23
CA ILE A 337 3.91 -11.78 -6.72
C ILE A 337 5.30 -12.23 -6.25
N ARG A 338 5.37 -13.44 -5.68
CA ARG A 338 6.63 -14.03 -5.23
C ARG A 338 7.15 -14.99 -6.28
N TRP A 339 8.44 -14.94 -6.51
CA TRP A 339 9.09 -15.78 -7.50
C TRP A 339 10.55 -16.04 -7.12
N SER A 340 11.17 -16.99 -7.79
CA SER A 340 12.58 -17.35 -7.60
C SER A 340 13.21 -17.81 -8.91
N VAL A 341 14.51 -18.12 -8.86
CA VAL A 341 15.29 -18.72 -9.95
C VAL A 341 15.93 -20.02 -9.49
N GLU A 342 16.02 -21.02 -10.36
CA GLU A 342 16.73 -22.28 -10.05
C GLU A 342 18.25 -22.14 -10.04
N LYS A 343 18.75 -21.17 -10.80
CA LYS A 343 20.19 -20.90 -10.96
C LYS A 343 20.40 -19.40 -10.90
N GLU A 344 21.56 -19.00 -10.42
CA GLU A 344 21.98 -17.60 -10.45
C GLU A 344 21.76 -16.99 -11.84
N MET A 345 21.07 -15.86 -11.87
CA MET A 345 20.74 -15.14 -13.09
C MET A 345 21.19 -13.69 -13.00
N TYR A 346 22.00 -13.24 -13.94
CA TYR A 346 22.30 -11.82 -14.08
C TYR A 346 21.13 -11.09 -14.75
N TYR A 347 20.75 -9.95 -14.21
CA TYR A 347 19.67 -9.11 -14.71
C TYR A 347 20.18 -7.71 -15.05
N ASP A 348 19.91 -7.27 -16.27
CA ASP A 348 20.19 -5.93 -16.75
C ASP A 348 18.89 -5.29 -17.27
N CYS A 349 18.42 -4.25 -16.64
CA CYS A 349 17.21 -3.54 -17.04
C CYS A 349 17.43 -2.65 -18.28
N THR A 350 18.63 -2.61 -18.84
CA THR A 350 19.03 -1.75 -19.97
C THR A 350 18.85 -0.26 -19.75
N CYS A 351 18.59 0.17 -18.50
CA CYS A 351 18.60 1.58 -18.15
C CYS A 351 20.03 2.02 -17.78
N LEU A 352 20.29 3.34 -17.91
CA LEU A 352 21.61 3.90 -17.58
C LEU A 352 21.88 4.00 -16.07
N LEU A 353 20.92 3.63 -15.23
CA LEU A 353 21.05 3.69 -13.79
C LEU A 353 21.73 2.42 -13.26
N ALA A 354 22.84 2.55 -12.59
CA ALA A 354 23.59 1.43 -12.00
C ALA A 354 22.75 0.58 -11.01
N SER A 355 21.67 1.14 -10.46
CA SER A 355 20.74 0.46 -9.57
C SER A 355 19.81 -0.56 -10.26
N CYS A 356 19.80 -0.58 -11.59
CA CYS A 356 18.94 -1.48 -12.38
C CYS A 356 19.65 -2.80 -12.77
N HIS A 357 20.90 -2.99 -12.34
CA HIS A 357 21.65 -4.22 -12.58
C HIS A 357 21.71 -5.03 -11.31
N GLY A 358 21.54 -6.35 -11.42
CA GLY A 358 21.57 -7.20 -10.25
C GLY A 358 21.80 -8.67 -10.58
N ILE A 359 22.03 -9.44 -9.54
CA ILE A 359 22.12 -10.90 -9.61
C ILE A 359 20.98 -11.45 -8.79
N TYR A 360 20.14 -12.29 -9.38
CA TYR A 360 19.19 -13.11 -8.67
C TYR A 360 19.87 -14.41 -8.27
N ALA A 361 20.02 -14.63 -6.97
CA ALA A 361 20.62 -15.84 -6.44
C ALA A 361 19.62 -17.00 -6.52
N ALA A 362 20.13 -18.22 -6.71
CA ALA A 362 19.28 -19.40 -6.79
C ALA A 362 18.52 -19.63 -5.48
N HIS A 363 17.23 -19.91 -5.61
CA HIS A 363 16.30 -20.23 -4.52
C HIS A 363 16.01 -19.08 -3.53
N ASP A 364 16.52 -17.87 -3.78
CA ASP A 364 16.14 -16.69 -3.02
C ASP A 364 14.72 -16.26 -3.42
N VAL A 365 13.99 -15.66 -2.46
CA VAL A 365 12.62 -15.15 -2.69
C VAL A 365 12.67 -13.72 -3.17
N TYR A 366 12.08 -13.48 -4.34
CA TYR A 366 11.92 -12.15 -4.92
C TYR A 366 10.45 -11.74 -4.90
N VAL A 367 10.18 -10.43 -4.73
CA VAL A 367 8.83 -9.88 -4.60
C VAL A 367 8.59 -8.84 -5.68
N GLY A 368 7.45 -8.99 -6.37
CA GLY A 368 7.04 -8.12 -7.45
C GLY A 368 7.76 -8.37 -8.78
N MET A 369 7.13 -7.94 -9.85
CA MET A 369 7.73 -8.04 -11.18
C MET A 369 9.02 -7.24 -11.27
N PRO A 370 10.07 -7.73 -11.97
CA PRO A 370 11.32 -6.99 -12.18
C PRO A 370 11.09 -5.65 -12.88
N TYR A 371 11.94 -4.66 -12.61
CA TYR A 371 11.93 -3.39 -13.34
C TYR A 371 12.68 -3.52 -14.67
N LYS A 372 12.05 -3.13 -15.76
CA LYS A 372 12.68 -3.09 -17.09
C LYS A 372 11.94 -2.12 -18.01
N HIS A 373 12.66 -1.36 -18.81
CA HIS A 373 12.08 -0.43 -19.80
C HIS A 373 11.31 -1.10 -20.95
N TYR A 374 11.12 -2.39 -20.90
CA TYR A 374 10.36 -3.14 -21.90
C TYR A 374 9.05 -3.61 -21.30
N SER A 375 7.96 -3.24 -21.97
CA SER A 375 6.62 -3.55 -21.51
C SER A 375 6.33 -5.05 -21.57
N SER A 376 6.39 -5.70 -20.42
CA SER A 376 5.69 -6.94 -20.15
C SER A 376 4.47 -6.63 -19.29
N ASN A 377 3.66 -7.61 -18.98
CA ASN A 377 2.58 -7.49 -18.02
C ASN A 377 2.52 -8.71 -17.10
N LEU A 378 1.66 -8.67 -16.12
CA LEU A 378 1.53 -9.75 -15.15
C LEU A 378 1.23 -11.10 -15.81
N ALA A 379 0.36 -11.16 -16.83
CA ALA A 379 0.01 -12.39 -17.52
C ALA A 379 1.22 -13.03 -18.22
N ARG A 380 2.03 -12.22 -18.89
CA ARG A 380 3.29 -12.66 -19.52
C ARG A 380 4.34 -13.06 -18.49
N PHE A 381 4.44 -12.33 -17.38
CA PHE A 381 5.34 -12.67 -16.31
C PHE A 381 4.98 -14.02 -15.68
N LYS A 382 3.71 -14.25 -15.37
CA LYS A 382 3.20 -15.53 -14.90
C LYS A 382 3.48 -16.67 -15.90
N LYS A 383 3.44 -16.37 -17.20
CA LYS A 383 3.68 -17.38 -18.26
C LYS A 383 5.13 -17.87 -18.30
N VAL A 384 6.09 -17.09 -17.81
CA VAL A 384 7.51 -17.50 -17.71
C VAL A 384 7.85 -18.16 -16.37
N LEU A 385 6.92 -18.23 -15.45
CA LEU A 385 7.05 -18.97 -14.19
C LEU A 385 6.45 -20.38 -14.35
N ASP A 386 6.97 -21.34 -13.61
CA ASP A 386 6.35 -22.66 -13.46
C ASP A 386 5.26 -22.67 -12.38
N GLU A 387 4.73 -23.85 -12.05
CA GLU A 387 3.66 -24.04 -11.07
C GLU A 387 4.07 -23.62 -9.64
N ASP A 388 5.37 -23.64 -9.34
CA ASP A 388 5.93 -23.23 -8.05
C ASP A 388 6.48 -21.79 -8.06
N ASN A 389 6.19 -21.01 -9.13
CA ASN A 389 6.68 -19.66 -9.37
C ASN A 389 8.21 -19.55 -9.52
N TYR A 390 8.87 -20.62 -9.93
CA TYR A 390 10.25 -20.55 -10.36
C TYR A 390 10.35 -20.11 -11.81
N PHE A 391 11.27 -19.22 -12.06
CA PHE A 391 11.49 -18.66 -13.39
C PHE A 391 11.99 -19.75 -14.34
N GLN A 392 11.24 -19.98 -15.40
CA GLN A 392 11.62 -20.87 -16.49
C GLN A 392 12.50 -20.10 -17.48
N ASP A 393 13.57 -20.72 -17.94
CA ASP A 393 14.39 -20.17 -19.02
C ASP A 393 13.56 -20.05 -20.30
N TRP A 394 12.85 -18.93 -20.45
CA TRP A 394 12.01 -18.68 -21.62
C TRP A 394 12.83 -18.37 -22.88
N LEU A 395 14.17 -18.17 -22.77
CA LEU A 395 15.07 -18.14 -23.92
C LEU A 395 14.93 -19.42 -24.74
N ASN A 396 14.63 -20.56 -24.12
CA ASN A 396 14.28 -21.79 -24.84
C ASN A 396 12.95 -21.68 -25.60
N ALA A 397 12.02 -20.83 -25.18
CA ALA A 397 10.81 -20.53 -25.92
C ALA A 397 11.05 -19.55 -27.07
N SER A 398 12.06 -18.70 -26.97
CA SER A 398 12.45 -17.69 -27.95
C SER A 398 13.84 -17.93 -28.54
N ALA A 399 14.21 -19.18 -28.77
CA ALA A 399 15.55 -19.66 -29.16
C ALA A 399 16.23 -18.95 -30.36
N ALA A 400 15.54 -17.99 -30.98
CA ALA A 400 16.12 -17.12 -32.01
C ALA A 400 17.00 -15.98 -31.47
N LEU A 401 17.16 -15.86 -30.13
CA LEU A 401 17.83 -14.73 -29.52
C LEU A 401 19.00 -15.20 -28.65
N ASP A 402 19.95 -15.90 -29.23
CA ASP A 402 21.19 -16.34 -28.61
C ASP A 402 21.80 -15.24 -27.72
N GLY A 403 21.81 -15.47 -26.41
CA GLY A 403 22.53 -14.67 -25.43
C GLY A 403 21.83 -13.43 -24.90
N HIS A 404 20.52 -13.30 -25.06
CA HIS A 404 19.77 -12.12 -24.60
C HIS A 404 18.79 -12.43 -23.48
N GLU A 405 18.69 -11.46 -22.58
CA GLU A 405 17.90 -11.53 -21.35
C GLU A 405 16.39 -11.59 -21.61
N PRO A 406 15.64 -12.29 -20.75
CA PRO A 406 14.20 -12.42 -20.90
C PRO A 406 13.48 -11.06 -20.73
N TYR A 407 12.46 -10.84 -21.58
CA TYR A 407 11.58 -9.67 -21.52
C TYR A 407 10.50 -9.84 -20.45
N VAL A 408 10.87 -9.80 -19.18
CA VAL A 408 9.96 -10.16 -18.10
C VAL A 408 9.65 -9.02 -17.13
N GLY A 409 10.24 -7.86 -17.35
CA GLY A 409 10.03 -6.70 -16.48
C GLY A 409 9.03 -5.69 -17.04
N ASN A 410 8.75 -4.69 -16.23
CA ASN A 410 7.97 -3.53 -16.59
C ASN A 410 8.58 -2.27 -15.96
N ASP A 411 8.18 -1.11 -16.42
CA ASP A 411 8.53 0.19 -15.82
C ASP A 411 7.30 0.88 -15.24
N CYS A 412 7.47 2.07 -14.67
CA CYS A 412 6.37 2.80 -14.05
C CYS A 412 5.19 3.02 -15.00
N LEU A 413 5.49 3.37 -16.26
CA LEU A 413 4.46 3.64 -17.26
C LEU A 413 3.82 2.36 -17.77
N GLY A 414 4.64 1.37 -18.11
CA GLY A 414 4.17 0.10 -18.63
C GLY A 414 3.30 -0.66 -17.63
N SER A 415 3.58 -0.57 -16.33
CA SER A 415 2.78 -1.21 -15.29
C SER A 415 1.37 -0.62 -15.22
N ILE A 416 1.24 0.70 -15.20
CA ILE A 416 -0.06 1.40 -15.22
C ILE A 416 -0.84 1.08 -16.50
N GLN A 417 -0.17 1.21 -17.64
CA GLN A 417 -0.77 0.99 -18.95
C GLN A 417 -1.27 -0.45 -19.11
N SER A 418 -0.46 -1.44 -18.71
CA SER A 418 -0.85 -2.84 -18.76
C SER A 418 -2.00 -3.19 -17.82
N ALA A 419 -2.10 -2.53 -16.68
CA ALA A 419 -3.22 -2.69 -15.77
C ALA A 419 -4.52 -2.10 -16.37
N TRP A 420 -4.47 -0.91 -16.97
CA TRP A 420 -5.62 -0.32 -17.65
C TRP A 420 -6.08 -1.15 -18.84
N TRP A 421 -5.18 -1.78 -19.60
CA TRP A 421 -5.54 -2.67 -20.70
C TRP A 421 -6.33 -3.93 -20.27
N THR A 422 -6.38 -4.22 -19.00
CA THR A 422 -7.26 -5.31 -18.51
C THR A 422 -8.75 -4.95 -18.63
N VAL A 423 -9.08 -3.67 -18.77
CA VAL A 423 -10.45 -3.17 -18.83
C VAL A 423 -10.71 -2.23 -20.01
N SER A 424 -9.67 -1.70 -20.66
CA SER A 424 -9.77 -0.72 -21.75
C SER A 424 -9.10 -1.19 -23.03
N ASN A 425 -9.76 -0.95 -24.15
CA ASN A 425 -9.18 -1.04 -25.48
C ASN A 425 -9.01 0.33 -26.15
N GLU A 426 -9.46 1.40 -25.50
CA GLU A 426 -9.34 2.78 -25.97
C GLU A 426 -8.01 3.43 -25.55
N VAL A 427 -7.41 2.94 -24.46
CA VAL A 427 -6.11 3.43 -24.00
C VAL A 427 -5.01 2.96 -24.93
N GLU A 428 -4.57 3.87 -25.79
CA GLU A 428 -3.42 3.63 -26.67
C GLU A 428 -2.12 3.59 -25.86
N THR A 429 -1.05 3.12 -26.47
CA THR A 429 0.28 3.24 -25.86
C THR A 429 0.68 4.71 -25.81
N PHE A 430 0.94 5.22 -24.64
CA PHE A 430 1.25 6.62 -24.40
C PHE A 430 2.65 6.84 -23.81
N SER A 431 3.13 8.06 -23.86
CA SER A 431 4.26 8.55 -23.08
C SER A 431 3.75 9.41 -21.94
N ILE A 432 4.56 9.64 -20.90
CA ILE A 432 4.20 10.56 -19.82
C ILE A 432 3.83 11.96 -20.36
N GLN A 433 4.47 12.39 -21.44
CA GLN A 433 4.16 13.65 -22.12
C GLN A 433 2.74 13.73 -22.67
N SER A 434 2.19 12.60 -23.11
CA SER A 434 0.89 12.57 -23.80
C SER A 434 -0.31 12.48 -22.84
N VAL A 435 -0.09 12.41 -21.54
CA VAL A 435 -1.13 12.35 -20.50
C VAL A 435 -1.17 13.58 -19.61
N GLN A 436 -0.52 14.67 -20.01
CA GLN A 436 -0.58 15.95 -19.31
C GLN A 436 -1.96 16.63 -19.51
N PRO A 437 -2.42 17.51 -18.61
CA PRO A 437 -3.80 18.02 -18.59
C PRO A 437 -4.35 18.57 -19.93
N ALA A 438 -3.55 19.31 -20.70
CA ALA A 438 -3.99 19.85 -21.97
C ALA A 438 -3.92 18.86 -23.15
N ARG A 439 -3.40 17.65 -22.94
CA ARG A 439 -3.16 16.66 -23.99
C ARG A 439 -4.01 15.41 -23.77
N ASN A 440 -5.10 15.34 -24.46
CA ASN A 440 -5.94 14.14 -24.50
C ASN A 440 -5.64 13.34 -25.77
N VAL A 441 -4.48 12.71 -25.87
CA VAL A 441 -4.01 12.04 -27.09
C VAL A 441 -3.86 10.52 -26.97
N SER A 442 -4.28 9.91 -25.87
CA SER A 442 -4.00 8.49 -25.64
C SER A 442 -5.18 7.72 -25.06
N GLY A 443 -6.40 8.21 -25.26
CA GLY A 443 -7.59 7.63 -24.62
C GLY A 443 -7.66 7.86 -23.11
N THR A 444 -6.79 8.71 -22.55
CA THR A 444 -6.84 9.09 -21.14
C THR A 444 -7.53 10.44 -20.97
N ILE A 445 -8.06 10.70 -19.77
CA ILE A 445 -8.82 11.90 -19.45
C ILE A 445 -8.21 12.54 -18.19
N PRO A 446 -7.89 13.86 -18.21
CA PRO A 446 -7.47 14.56 -16.99
C PRO A 446 -8.55 14.49 -15.91
N VAL A 447 -8.16 14.29 -14.63
CA VAL A 447 -9.07 14.40 -13.50
C VAL A 447 -9.08 15.84 -13.00
N GLY A 448 -10.26 16.37 -12.72
CA GLY A 448 -10.45 17.75 -12.25
C GLY A 448 -10.68 18.76 -13.38
N GLU A 449 -10.94 20.00 -13.00
CA GLU A 449 -11.19 21.11 -13.93
C GLU A 449 -9.94 21.96 -14.08
N TRP A 450 -9.14 21.67 -15.11
CA TRP A 450 -7.93 22.42 -15.42
C TRP A 450 -8.23 23.63 -16.29
N PRO A 451 -7.52 24.76 -16.09
CA PRO A 451 -7.62 25.89 -17.01
C PRO A 451 -7.23 25.47 -18.44
N TYR A 452 -7.96 25.97 -19.45
CA TYR A 452 -7.78 25.58 -20.85
C TYR A 452 -6.36 25.85 -21.43
N TRP A 453 -5.62 26.73 -20.79
CA TRP A 453 -4.24 27.09 -21.18
C TRP A 453 -3.16 26.23 -20.56
N VAL A 454 -3.52 25.32 -19.64
CA VAL A 454 -2.56 24.45 -18.96
C VAL A 454 -1.96 23.45 -19.94
N ASP A 455 -0.68 23.56 -20.22
CA ASP A 455 0.09 22.63 -21.05
C ASP A 455 1.51 22.45 -20.49
N VAL A 456 2.06 21.26 -20.65
CA VAL A 456 3.48 21.00 -20.38
C VAL A 456 4.16 20.69 -21.70
N PRO A 457 4.97 21.60 -22.24
CA PRO A 457 5.68 21.36 -23.48
C PRO A 457 6.59 20.14 -23.42
N ALA A 458 6.87 19.54 -24.57
CA ALA A 458 7.80 18.43 -24.66
C ALA A 458 9.18 18.87 -24.14
N ASN A 459 9.81 18.03 -23.31
CA ASN A 459 11.09 18.25 -22.65
C ASN A 459 11.13 19.38 -21.60
N GLU A 460 9.97 19.84 -21.13
CA GLU A 460 9.84 20.71 -19.98
C GLU A 460 9.41 19.92 -18.73
N ASP A 461 9.74 20.42 -17.55
CA ASP A 461 9.29 19.84 -16.27
C ASP A 461 7.85 20.25 -15.99
N SER A 462 7.01 19.31 -15.54
CA SER A 462 5.62 19.60 -15.12
C SER A 462 5.53 20.74 -14.10
N LYS A 463 6.62 21.04 -13.39
CA LYS A 463 6.70 22.17 -12.44
C LYS A 463 6.52 23.53 -13.11
N ILE A 464 6.63 23.63 -14.43
CA ILE A 464 6.28 24.87 -15.15
C ILE A 464 4.85 25.31 -14.84
N LEU A 465 3.93 24.36 -14.56
CA LEU A 465 2.56 24.65 -14.19
C LEU A 465 2.44 25.39 -12.85
N LEU A 466 3.41 25.21 -11.95
CA LEU A 466 3.49 25.94 -10.68
C LEU A 466 3.96 27.38 -10.91
N GLU A 467 4.80 27.60 -11.94
CA GLU A 467 5.33 28.90 -12.33
C GLU A 467 4.29 29.70 -13.18
N GLU A 468 3.40 29.00 -13.87
CA GLU A 468 2.30 29.57 -14.66
C GLU A 468 1.08 29.98 -13.82
N ASP A 469 1.22 30.03 -12.48
CA ASP A 469 0.21 30.47 -11.54
C ASP A 469 -1.13 29.67 -11.64
N VAL A 470 -1.04 28.34 -11.84
CA VAL A 470 -2.22 27.49 -11.64
C VAL A 470 -2.53 27.46 -10.14
N PRO A 471 -3.69 27.96 -9.72
CA PRO A 471 -4.01 28.03 -8.29
C PRO A 471 -3.93 26.67 -7.60
N ILE A 472 -3.41 26.66 -6.38
CA ILE A 472 -3.22 25.41 -5.61
C ILE A 472 -4.55 24.67 -5.40
N GLU A 473 -5.65 25.41 -5.30
CA GLU A 473 -7.00 24.88 -5.14
C GLU A 473 -7.40 23.99 -6.35
N VAL A 474 -6.95 24.34 -7.56
CA VAL A 474 -7.19 23.53 -8.76
C VAL A 474 -6.54 22.15 -8.63
N TRP A 475 -5.32 22.12 -8.09
CA TRP A 475 -4.61 20.87 -7.85
C TRP A 475 -5.27 20.01 -6.77
N TYR A 476 -5.60 20.62 -5.65
CA TYR A 476 -6.19 19.92 -4.52
C TYR A 476 -7.60 19.41 -4.84
N ASP A 477 -8.40 20.22 -5.55
CA ASP A 477 -9.72 19.81 -6.02
C ASP A 477 -9.63 18.65 -7.04
N ALA A 478 -8.61 18.65 -7.92
CA ALA A 478 -8.35 17.56 -8.82
C ALA A 478 -7.94 16.29 -8.06
N TYR A 479 -7.05 16.41 -7.07
CA TYR A 479 -6.64 15.27 -6.24
C TYR A 479 -7.80 14.68 -5.43
N ALA A 480 -8.68 15.50 -4.91
CA ALA A 480 -9.87 15.06 -4.18
C ALA A 480 -10.87 14.28 -5.07
N GLN A 481 -10.86 14.53 -6.38
CA GLN A 481 -11.71 13.85 -7.35
C GLN A 481 -11.15 12.52 -7.84
N VAL A 482 -9.86 12.23 -7.60
CA VAL A 482 -9.24 10.95 -7.95
C VAL A 482 -9.96 9.80 -7.26
N ARG A 483 -9.97 8.64 -7.89
CA ARG A 483 -10.51 7.39 -7.35
C ARG A 483 -9.48 6.27 -7.56
N LYS A 484 -9.59 5.19 -6.77
CA LYS A 484 -8.76 4.00 -6.94
C LYS A 484 -8.69 3.59 -8.43
N GLY A 485 -7.50 3.26 -8.92
CA GLY A 485 -7.25 2.93 -10.33
C GLY A 485 -6.91 4.10 -11.24
N ASP A 486 -7.18 5.36 -10.84
CA ASP A 486 -6.65 6.54 -11.53
C ASP A 486 -5.14 6.67 -11.30
N ALA A 487 -4.45 7.44 -12.12
CA ALA A 487 -3.01 7.62 -11.99
C ALA A 487 -2.61 9.10 -11.85
N TYR A 488 -1.40 9.32 -11.33
CA TYR A 488 -0.76 10.62 -11.22
C TYR A 488 0.52 10.62 -12.03
N CYS A 489 0.67 11.53 -12.95
CA CYS A 489 1.84 11.61 -13.82
C CYS A 489 2.61 12.92 -13.61
N HIS A 490 3.93 12.80 -13.61
CA HIS A 490 4.87 13.91 -13.58
C HIS A 490 5.88 13.72 -14.71
N GLN A 491 6.11 14.77 -15.49
CA GLN A 491 7.14 14.81 -16.53
C GLN A 491 8.36 15.59 -16.02
N ASP A 492 9.55 15.10 -16.30
CA ASP A 492 10.77 15.83 -16.07
C ASP A 492 11.24 16.58 -17.33
N ASN A 493 12.26 17.46 -17.17
CA ASN A 493 12.81 18.25 -18.27
C ASN A 493 13.68 17.46 -19.27
N GLN A 494 13.80 16.16 -19.10
CA GLN A 494 14.50 15.26 -20.01
C GLN A 494 13.52 14.46 -20.89
N GLY A 495 12.21 14.69 -20.75
CA GLY A 495 11.16 14.00 -21.48
C GLY A 495 10.83 12.61 -20.90
N SER A 496 11.36 12.31 -19.73
CA SER A 496 10.94 11.18 -18.90
C SER A 496 10.15 11.70 -17.68
N GLY A 497 9.99 10.91 -16.66
CA GLY A 497 9.27 11.29 -15.47
C GLY A 497 8.80 10.07 -14.71
N HIS A 498 7.72 10.20 -13.97
CA HIS A 498 7.17 9.11 -13.19
C HIS A 498 5.63 9.12 -13.19
N ILE A 499 5.05 7.93 -13.09
CA ILE A 499 3.61 7.75 -12.96
C ILE A 499 3.33 6.72 -11.85
N ARG A 500 2.24 6.96 -11.10
CA ARG A 500 1.79 6.10 -10.00
C ARG A 500 0.29 5.96 -10.01
N MET A 501 -0.24 4.86 -9.51
CA MET A 501 -1.68 4.59 -9.45
C MET A 501 -2.20 4.81 -8.04
N ALA A 502 -3.38 5.42 -7.93
CA ALA A 502 -4.15 5.45 -6.71
C ALA A 502 -4.63 4.02 -6.38
N GLN A 503 -4.17 3.48 -5.26
CA GLN A 503 -4.57 2.16 -4.78
C GLN A 503 -5.91 2.22 -4.05
N GLU A 504 -6.18 3.34 -3.40
CA GLU A 504 -7.40 3.64 -2.66
C GLU A 504 -7.96 5.01 -3.07
N ASN A 505 -9.18 5.30 -2.68
CA ASN A 505 -9.70 6.65 -2.81
C ASN A 505 -8.92 7.59 -1.89
N PRO A 506 -8.74 8.87 -2.26
CA PRO A 506 -8.00 9.82 -1.45
C PRO A 506 -8.68 10.08 -0.10
N VAL A 507 -7.86 10.32 0.90
CA VAL A 507 -8.30 10.88 2.17
C VAL A 507 -8.22 12.40 2.05
N VAL A 508 -9.34 13.07 2.20
CA VAL A 508 -9.45 14.53 2.09
C VAL A 508 -9.69 15.12 3.47
N VAL A 509 -8.87 16.07 3.87
CA VAL A 509 -9.01 16.83 5.12
C VAL A 509 -9.28 18.28 4.77
N ARG A 510 -10.29 18.87 5.42
CA ARG A 510 -10.71 20.25 5.16
C ARG A 510 -10.66 21.09 6.43
N ASP A 511 -10.40 22.37 6.24
CA ASP A 511 -10.50 23.36 7.32
C ASP A 511 -11.97 23.76 7.59
N GLU A 512 -12.18 24.61 8.58
CA GLU A 512 -13.50 25.14 8.98
C GLU A 512 -14.18 25.98 7.89
N ASN A 513 -13.48 26.39 6.84
CA ASN A 513 -14.02 27.10 5.68
C ASN A 513 -14.31 26.16 4.51
N GLY A 514 -13.98 24.87 4.66
CA GLY A 514 -14.13 23.83 3.64
C GLY A 514 -12.97 23.75 2.64
N ALA A 515 -11.89 24.53 2.83
CA ALA A 515 -10.70 24.44 2.00
C ALA A 515 -9.91 23.16 2.30
N ILE A 516 -9.35 22.52 1.27
CA ILE A 516 -8.56 21.29 1.42
C ILE A 516 -7.19 21.63 2.03
N ASP A 517 -6.82 20.90 3.07
CA ASP A 517 -5.48 20.95 3.64
C ASP A 517 -4.60 19.91 2.96
N GLY A 518 -3.55 20.36 2.28
CA GLY A 518 -2.68 19.50 1.48
C GLY A 518 -1.69 18.69 2.29
N ASP A 519 -1.35 19.10 3.50
CA ASP A 519 -0.42 18.39 4.38
C ASP A 519 -1.08 17.16 5.03
N TYR A 520 -2.36 17.27 5.35
CA TYR A 520 -3.14 16.19 5.97
C TYR A 520 -3.94 15.36 4.97
N SER A 521 -4.28 15.92 3.80
CA SER A 521 -4.91 15.15 2.72
C SER A 521 -3.87 14.29 2.02
N TYR A 522 -4.21 13.03 1.71
CA TYR A 522 -3.27 12.10 1.10
C TYR A 522 -3.93 11.07 0.20
N ILE A 523 -3.12 10.43 -0.60
CA ILE A 523 -3.48 9.22 -1.35
C ILE A 523 -2.60 8.05 -0.92
N VAL A 524 -3.13 6.85 -1.07
CA VAL A 524 -2.36 5.59 -1.02
C VAL A 524 -2.10 5.14 -2.44
N THR A 525 -0.86 4.80 -2.77
CA THR A 525 -0.47 4.45 -4.14
C THR A 525 0.19 3.09 -4.24
N VAL A 526 0.07 2.51 -5.43
CA VAL A 526 0.91 1.42 -5.92
C VAL A 526 1.67 1.92 -7.14
N GLU A 527 2.99 1.69 -7.18
CA GLU A 527 3.87 2.17 -8.23
C GLU A 527 5.08 1.27 -8.42
N GLN A 528 5.59 1.21 -9.65
CA GLN A 528 6.87 0.61 -9.94
C GLN A 528 7.89 1.72 -10.24
N GLY A 529 9.02 1.71 -9.56
CA GLY A 529 10.11 2.67 -9.75
C GLY A 529 11.43 1.96 -10.07
N ALA A 530 12.47 2.74 -10.35
CA ALA A 530 13.82 2.17 -10.45
C ALA A 530 14.14 1.38 -9.17
N PRO A 531 14.70 0.16 -9.29
CA PRO A 531 14.90 -0.69 -8.15
C PRO A 531 15.83 -0.02 -7.13
N THR A 532 15.37 0.01 -5.90
CA THR A 532 16.27 0.20 -4.77
C THR A 532 16.72 -1.21 -4.39
N GLN A 533 18.01 -1.43 -4.25
CA GLN A 533 18.53 -2.64 -3.64
C GLN A 533 18.05 -2.66 -2.19
N LEU A 534 16.88 -3.24 -1.98
CA LEU A 534 16.41 -3.60 -0.67
C LEU A 534 16.69 -5.09 -0.53
N GLU A 535 17.89 -5.41 -0.04
CA GLU A 535 18.17 -6.76 0.41
C GLU A 535 17.19 -7.12 1.55
N PRO A 536 16.76 -8.36 1.67
CA PRO A 536 17.21 -9.56 0.95
C PRO A 536 16.60 -9.75 -0.44
N TYR A 537 15.68 -8.89 -0.88
CA TYR A 537 15.05 -9.00 -2.18
C TYR A 537 15.11 -7.67 -2.93
N TYR A 538 15.35 -7.76 -4.25
CA TYR A 538 15.25 -6.61 -5.14
C TYR A 538 13.78 -6.21 -5.28
N CYS A 539 13.40 -5.05 -4.74
CA CYS A 539 12.06 -4.53 -4.87
C CYS A 539 12.06 -3.23 -5.69
N SER A 540 11.41 -3.26 -6.83
CA SER A 540 11.13 -2.07 -7.65
C SER A 540 9.75 -1.49 -7.39
N TRP A 541 8.98 -2.08 -6.48
CA TRP A 541 7.62 -1.70 -6.20
C TRP A 541 7.47 -1.01 -4.85
N ARG A 542 6.56 -0.05 -4.84
CA ARG A 542 6.01 0.55 -3.62
C ARG A 542 4.50 0.40 -3.68
N TYR A 543 3.92 -0.13 -2.63
CA TYR A 543 2.49 -0.27 -2.43
C TYR A 543 2.16 0.12 -0.99
N ASP A 544 0.89 0.43 -0.72
CA ASP A 544 0.45 1.00 0.56
C ASP A 544 1.25 2.26 0.95
N TYR A 545 1.77 2.99 -0.05
CA TYR A 545 2.61 4.15 0.19
C TYR A 545 1.80 5.45 0.12
N LYS A 546 1.91 6.26 1.18
CA LYS A 546 1.15 7.51 1.30
C LYS A 546 1.93 8.70 0.73
N TYR A 547 1.24 9.48 -0.09
CA TYR A 547 1.71 10.80 -0.55
C TYR A 547 0.70 11.85 -0.14
N THR A 548 1.14 12.91 0.55
CA THR A 548 0.27 14.05 0.83
C THR A 548 -0.02 14.85 -0.45
N PHE A 549 -1.14 15.56 -0.49
CA PHE A 549 -1.48 16.42 -1.62
C PHE A 549 -0.40 17.48 -1.83
N GLU A 550 0.14 18.05 -0.75
CA GLU A 550 1.26 18.98 -0.80
C GLU A 550 2.49 18.36 -1.48
N THR A 551 2.85 17.11 -1.14
CA THR A 551 3.98 16.42 -1.78
C THR A 551 3.76 16.20 -3.28
N LEU A 552 2.53 15.87 -3.69
CA LEU A 552 2.19 15.71 -5.11
C LEU A 552 2.20 17.05 -5.84
N TYR A 553 1.65 18.10 -5.23
CA TYR A 553 1.63 19.46 -5.76
C TYR A 553 3.04 19.99 -5.99
N LEU A 554 3.91 19.96 -4.98
CA LEU A 554 5.29 20.44 -5.08
C LEU A 554 6.12 19.73 -6.15
N ARG A 555 5.69 18.57 -6.60
CA ARG A 555 6.28 17.80 -7.70
C ARG A 555 5.47 17.89 -8.99
N ALA A 556 4.38 18.65 -8.99
CA ALA A 556 3.47 18.86 -10.13
C ALA A 556 2.96 17.53 -10.74
N TYR A 557 2.44 16.62 -9.89
CA TYR A 557 1.79 15.40 -10.37
C TYR A 557 0.38 15.69 -10.85
N CYS A 558 0.12 15.49 -12.13
CA CYS A 558 -1.19 15.69 -12.75
C CYS A 558 -2.01 14.38 -12.71
N PRO A 559 -3.24 14.39 -12.18
CA PRO A 559 -4.05 13.19 -12.12
C PRO A 559 -4.76 12.92 -13.44
N VAL A 560 -4.90 11.63 -13.78
CA VAL A 560 -5.45 11.15 -15.04
C VAL A 560 -6.25 9.87 -14.83
N THR A 561 -7.33 9.69 -15.60
CA THR A 561 -8.24 8.55 -15.59
C THR A 561 -8.46 7.98 -17.01
N ILE A 562 -9.29 6.94 -17.14
CA ILE A 562 -9.67 6.33 -18.41
C ILE A 562 -11.20 6.40 -18.63
N PRO A 563 -11.68 6.35 -19.88
CA PRO A 563 -13.11 6.49 -20.21
C PRO A 563 -13.99 5.44 -19.52
N GLU A 564 -13.54 4.20 -19.42
CA GLU A 564 -14.28 3.10 -18.83
C GLU A 564 -14.60 3.36 -17.35
N PHE A 565 -13.76 4.12 -16.64
CA PHE A 565 -14.01 4.51 -15.25
C PHE A 565 -15.07 5.61 -15.12
N GLN A 566 -15.44 6.27 -16.22
CA GLN A 566 -16.56 7.23 -16.22
C GLN A 566 -17.86 6.56 -16.63
N THR A 567 -17.81 5.57 -17.53
CA THR A 567 -19.00 4.93 -18.11
C THR A 567 -19.41 3.65 -17.40
N GLY A 568 -18.49 2.96 -16.72
CA GLY A 568 -18.72 1.62 -16.16
C GLY A 568 -18.88 0.54 -17.24
N VAL A 569 -18.53 0.84 -18.49
CA VAL A 569 -18.73 -0.07 -19.63
C VAL A 569 -17.36 -0.47 -20.18
N MET A 570 -17.16 -1.78 -20.25
CA MET A 570 -16.05 -2.41 -20.94
C MET A 570 -16.59 -3.05 -22.22
N GLU A 571 -15.95 -2.79 -23.36
CA GLU A 571 -16.33 -3.41 -24.62
C GLU A 571 -16.13 -4.94 -24.56
N PRO A 572 -17.06 -5.74 -25.12
CA PRO A 572 -16.87 -7.20 -25.20
C PRO A 572 -15.59 -7.56 -25.95
N VAL A 573 -14.86 -8.56 -25.43
CA VAL A 573 -13.62 -9.01 -26.09
C VAL A 573 -13.96 -9.81 -27.34
N GLU A 574 -13.43 -9.39 -28.48
CA GLU A 574 -13.58 -10.06 -29.78
C GLU A 574 -12.23 -10.62 -30.24
N CYS A 575 -12.24 -11.84 -30.74
CA CYS A 575 -11.06 -12.50 -31.31
C CYS A 575 -11.46 -13.27 -32.57
N LYS A 576 -10.76 -13.08 -33.68
CA LYS A 576 -11.00 -13.81 -34.92
C LYS A 576 -9.70 -14.21 -35.58
N LEU A 577 -9.75 -15.33 -36.27
CA LEU A 577 -8.71 -15.75 -37.22
C LEU A 577 -9.12 -15.35 -38.64
N VAL A 578 -8.28 -14.53 -39.26
CA VAL A 578 -8.45 -14.15 -40.68
C VAL A 578 -7.64 -15.16 -41.50
N ASP A 579 -8.29 -15.78 -42.48
CA ASP A 579 -7.71 -16.84 -43.31
C ASP A 579 -6.45 -16.35 -44.04
N GLY A 580 -5.35 -17.09 -43.79
CA GLY A 580 -4.09 -16.91 -44.49
C GLY A 580 -3.85 -18.00 -45.54
N ALA A 581 -2.78 -17.87 -46.29
CA ALA A 581 -2.35 -18.89 -47.22
C ALA A 581 -1.93 -20.20 -46.48
N GLU A 582 -2.21 -21.36 -47.07
CA GLU A 582 -1.70 -22.63 -46.63
C GLU A 582 -0.17 -22.59 -46.50
N GLY A 583 0.35 -22.90 -45.30
CA GLY A 583 1.79 -23.03 -45.07
C GLY A 583 2.34 -24.22 -45.78
N LYS A 584 3.67 -24.27 -46.05
CA LYS A 584 4.37 -25.32 -46.78
C LYS A 584 4.21 -26.74 -46.17
N ASP A 585 3.69 -26.85 -44.98
CA ASP A 585 3.53 -28.10 -44.21
C ASP A 585 2.04 -28.51 -44.03
N GLY A 586 1.12 -27.90 -44.79
CA GLY A 586 -0.30 -28.22 -44.72
C GLY A 586 -1.05 -27.58 -43.55
N MET A 587 -0.39 -26.81 -42.67
CA MET A 587 -1.03 -26.03 -41.65
C MET A 587 -1.55 -24.74 -42.25
N THR A 588 -2.81 -24.39 -41.99
CA THR A 588 -3.34 -23.06 -42.33
C THR A 588 -2.84 -22.05 -41.31
N LEU A 589 -1.96 -21.18 -41.73
CA LEU A 589 -1.41 -20.10 -40.95
C LEU A 589 -2.11 -18.79 -41.38
N GLY A 590 -2.91 -18.21 -40.49
CA GLY A 590 -3.63 -16.96 -40.72
C GLY A 590 -3.10 -15.83 -39.82
N VAL A 591 -3.88 -14.77 -39.80
CA VAL A 591 -3.66 -13.61 -38.93
C VAL A 591 -4.75 -13.58 -37.87
N ILE A 592 -4.35 -13.48 -36.61
CA ILE A 592 -5.25 -13.27 -35.49
C ILE A 592 -5.47 -11.77 -35.34
N GLU A 593 -6.72 -11.36 -35.23
CA GLU A 593 -7.12 -9.99 -34.94
C GLU A 593 -8.03 -9.98 -33.70
N THR A 594 -7.77 -9.06 -32.79
CA THR A 594 -8.55 -8.83 -31.57
C THR A 594 -8.86 -7.34 -31.43
N ASN A 595 -9.87 -6.99 -30.63
CA ASN A 595 -10.13 -5.58 -30.29
C ASN A 595 -9.38 -5.13 -29.02
N TYR A 596 -8.74 -6.05 -28.30
CA TYR A 596 -7.81 -5.77 -27.20
C TYR A 596 -6.40 -6.21 -27.57
N ASN A 597 -5.41 -5.76 -26.82
CA ASN A 597 -4.04 -6.27 -26.98
C ASN A 597 -3.96 -7.76 -26.66
N ILE A 598 -3.07 -8.46 -27.37
CA ILE A 598 -2.78 -9.87 -27.17
C ILE A 598 -1.62 -10.00 -26.18
N ASP A 599 -1.82 -10.76 -25.12
CA ASP A 599 -0.75 -11.14 -24.21
C ASP A 599 0.21 -12.11 -24.86
N TYR A 600 -0.32 -13.24 -25.30
CA TYR A 600 0.45 -14.26 -26.02
C TYR A 600 -0.46 -15.17 -26.86
N VAL A 601 0.17 -15.83 -27.81
CA VAL A 601 -0.45 -16.87 -28.64
C VAL A 601 0.30 -18.17 -28.41
N THR A 602 -0.43 -19.26 -28.14
CA THR A 602 0.16 -20.61 -27.95
C THR A 602 -0.22 -21.50 -29.11
N LEU A 603 0.78 -22.22 -29.64
CA LEU A 603 0.61 -23.30 -30.61
C LEU A 603 1.02 -24.61 -29.97
N GLN A 604 0.08 -25.56 -29.91
CA GLN A 604 0.32 -26.92 -29.46
C GLN A 604 0.09 -27.91 -30.61
N ILE A 605 0.97 -28.90 -30.76
CA ILE A 605 0.82 -29.99 -31.75
C ILE A 605 0.88 -31.31 -31.02
N LYS A 606 -0.09 -32.18 -31.33
CA LYS A 606 -0.18 -33.55 -30.81
C LYS A 606 -0.09 -34.57 -31.95
N ASN A 607 0.63 -35.67 -31.72
CA ASN A 607 0.68 -36.78 -32.64
C ASN A 607 -0.63 -37.59 -32.65
N SER A 608 -0.72 -38.61 -33.51
CA SER A 608 -1.90 -39.48 -33.62
C SER A 608 -2.28 -40.25 -32.36
N LYS A 609 -1.38 -40.31 -31.37
CA LYS A 609 -1.62 -40.94 -30.05
C LYS A 609 -2.11 -39.91 -29.03
N GLY A 610 -2.18 -38.60 -29.37
CA GLY A 610 -2.54 -37.52 -28.47
C GLY A 610 -1.37 -37.00 -27.62
N GLU A 611 -0.14 -37.50 -27.87
CA GLU A 611 1.07 -37.04 -27.18
C GLU A 611 1.47 -35.64 -27.69
N LEU A 612 1.80 -34.71 -26.78
CA LEU A 612 2.26 -33.35 -27.11
C LEU A 612 3.69 -33.44 -27.68
N VAL A 613 3.87 -33.04 -28.92
CA VAL A 613 5.15 -33.07 -29.63
C VAL A 613 5.70 -31.67 -29.93
N PHE A 614 4.86 -30.63 -29.72
CA PHE A 614 5.26 -29.26 -29.81
C PHE A 614 4.37 -28.39 -28.91
N ASP A 615 4.99 -27.52 -28.11
CA ASP A 615 4.30 -26.55 -27.27
C ASP A 615 5.12 -25.27 -27.22
N LYS A 616 4.66 -24.24 -27.88
CA LYS A 616 5.34 -22.95 -27.93
C LYS A 616 4.32 -21.81 -27.81
N TRP A 617 4.73 -20.76 -27.11
CA TRP A 617 3.98 -19.53 -27.05
C TRP A 617 4.84 -18.34 -27.50
N LEU A 618 4.22 -17.35 -28.11
CA LEU A 618 4.87 -16.15 -28.64
C LEU A 618 4.05 -14.91 -28.30
N ILE A 619 4.75 -13.80 -28.11
CA ILE A 619 4.13 -12.46 -27.98
C ILE A 619 4.05 -11.75 -29.33
N PRO A 620 3.11 -10.80 -29.56
CA PRO A 620 2.89 -10.18 -30.87
C PRO A 620 4.13 -9.51 -31.46
N ASN A 621 4.81 -8.66 -30.74
CA ASN A 621 5.93 -7.88 -31.25
C ASN A 621 7.23 -8.25 -30.52
N MET A 622 7.80 -9.42 -30.84
CA MET A 622 9.17 -9.70 -30.46
C MET A 622 10.10 -8.80 -31.28
N GLY A 623 10.89 -7.96 -30.60
CA GLY A 623 11.87 -7.11 -31.25
C GLY A 623 12.86 -7.90 -32.11
N HIS A 624 13.39 -7.27 -33.14
CA HIS A 624 14.41 -7.86 -34.03
C HIS A 624 15.77 -7.21 -33.74
N TYR A 625 16.83 -8.00 -33.76
CA TYR A 625 18.18 -7.47 -33.89
C TYR A 625 18.32 -6.88 -35.29
N ASN A 626 18.85 -5.65 -35.36
CA ASN A 626 19.27 -5.10 -36.64
C ASN A 626 20.56 -5.78 -37.10
N ASP A 627 20.93 -5.62 -38.39
CA ASP A 627 22.12 -6.20 -39.00
C ASP A 627 23.45 -5.78 -38.33
N PHE A 628 23.43 -4.88 -37.35
CA PHE A 628 24.57 -4.39 -36.59
C PHE A 628 24.62 -4.97 -35.17
N GLY A 629 23.77 -5.91 -34.82
CA GLY A 629 23.71 -6.51 -33.48
C GLY A 629 23.14 -5.56 -32.40
N ALA A 630 22.63 -4.40 -32.79
CA ALA A 630 21.91 -3.52 -31.89
C ALA A 630 20.44 -3.91 -31.85
N TYR A 631 19.92 -4.13 -30.65
CA TYR A 631 18.52 -4.37 -30.43
C TYR A 631 17.74 -3.10 -30.76
N THR A 632 16.97 -3.13 -31.84
CA THR A 632 16.02 -2.05 -32.08
C THR A 632 14.82 -2.26 -31.16
N MET A 633 14.73 -1.45 -30.14
CA MET A 633 13.57 -1.35 -29.28
C MET A 633 12.31 -1.12 -30.12
N GLY A 634 11.58 -2.19 -30.38
CA GLY A 634 10.14 -2.01 -30.58
C GLY A 634 9.58 -1.63 -29.23
N ILE A 635 9.42 -0.35 -28.99
CA ILE A 635 8.99 0.25 -27.72
C ILE A 635 7.68 -0.36 -27.21
N ARG A 636 7.04 -1.32 -27.91
CA ARG A 636 5.66 -1.77 -27.69
C ARG A 636 5.46 -3.19 -28.16
N ASN A 637 5.73 -4.13 -27.26
CA ASN A 637 5.50 -5.55 -27.52
C ASN A 637 4.02 -5.96 -27.45
N PHE A 638 3.10 -5.01 -27.41
CA PHE A 638 1.67 -5.25 -27.45
C PHE A 638 1.10 -4.90 -28.80
N SER A 639 0.18 -5.71 -29.28
CA SER A 639 -0.57 -5.52 -30.51
C SER A 639 -1.84 -6.35 -30.44
N ASN A 640 -2.85 -5.89 -31.10
CA ASN A 640 -4.10 -6.60 -31.33
C ASN A 640 -4.08 -7.48 -32.59
N ILE A 641 -2.90 -7.61 -33.22
CA ILE A 641 -2.69 -8.42 -34.41
C ILE A 641 -1.51 -9.36 -34.19
N PHE A 642 -1.67 -10.63 -34.61
CA PHE A 642 -0.61 -11.63 -34.56
C PHE A 642 -0.60 -12.52 -35.80
N GLU A 643 0.55 -12.63 -36.48
CA GLU A 643 0.75 -13.50 -37.63
C GLU A 643 1.21 -14.90 -37.17
N LEU A 644 0.42 -15.94 -37.44
CA LEU A 644 0.76 -17.34 -37.09
C LEU A 644 2.00 -17.84 -37.83
N SER A 645 2.36 -17.24 -38.98
CA SER A 645 3.60 -17.53 -39.69
C SER A 645 4.86 -17.40 -38.86
N ARG A 646 4.81 -16.65 -37.75
CA ARG A 646 5.92 -16.48 -36.81
C ARG A 646 6.33 -17.78 -36.12
N PHE A 647 5.42 -18.77 -36.00
CA PHE A 647 5.76 -20.09 -35.48
C PHE A 647 6.59 -20.94 -36.46
N ALA A 648 6.64 -20.56 -37.73
CA ALA A 648 7.33 -21.38 -38.77
C ALA A 648 8.81 -21.60 -38.47
N THR A 649 9.49 -20.67 -37.80
CA THR A 649 10.90 -20.82 -37.42
C THR A 649 11.05 -21.95 -36.39
N PHE A 650 10.19 -22.00 -35.41
CA PHE A 650 10.23 -22.98 -34.32
C PHE A 650 9.71 -24.35 -34.79
N LEU A 651 8.79 -24.40 -35.75
CA LEU A 651 8.28 -25.64 -36.33
C LEU A 651 9.39 -26.45 -37.07
N ARG A 652 10.44 -25.76 -37.52
CA ARG A 652 11.60 -26.46 -38.15
C ARG A 652 12.41 -27.27 -37.13
N GLU A 653 12.32 -26.93 -35.86
CA GLU A 653 13.03 -27.62 -34.75
C GLU A 653 12.17 -28.73 -34.14
N ALA A 654 10.89 -28.82 -34.51
CA ALA A 654 10.02 -29.87 -34.04
C ALA A 654 10.33 -31.20 -34.79
N ASP A 655 10.46 -32.28 -34.05
CA ASP A 655 10.70 -33.63 -34.58
C ASP A 655 9.41 -34.20 -35.22
N LEU A 656 8.91 -33.53 -36.24
CA LEU A 656 7.73 -33.97 -36.97
C LEU A 656 8.15 -34.96 -38.09
N VAL A 657 7.46 -36.09 -38.16
CA VAL A 657 7.75 -37.16 -39.11
C VAL A 657 7.00 -36.91 -40.42
N PRO A 658 7.70 -36.85 -41.57
CA PRO A 658 7.05 -36.68 -42.87
C PRO A 658 6.04 -37.81 -43.16
N GLY A 659 4.84 -37.37 -43.62
CA GLY A 659 3.73 -38.29 -43.94
C GLY A 659 2.83 -38.64 -42.76
N GLU A 660 3.16 -38.24 -41.55
CA GLU A 660 2.30 -38.37 -40.37
C GLU A 660 1.29 -37.22 -40.24
N THR A 661 0.12 -37.55 -39.68
CA THR A 661 -0.94 -36.58 -39.40
C THR A 661 -0.88 -36.18 -37.94
N TYR A 662 -0.95 -34.87 -37.71
CA TYR A 662 -0.93 -34.19 -36.41
C TYR A 662 -2.17 -33.38 -36.20
N ASN A 663 -2.61 -33.28 -34.95
CA ASN A 663 -3.61 -32.31 -34.53
C ASN A 663 -2.92 -31.07 -33.96
N TYR A 664 -3.40 -29.89 -34.25
CA TYR A 664 -2.86 -28.65 -33.69
C TYR A 664 -3.95 -27.74 -33.16
N THR A 665 -3.63 -27.07 -32.08
CA THR A 665 -4.51 -26.09 -31.42
C THR A 665 -3.77 -24.77 -31.30
N VAL A 666 -4.45 -23.68 -31.66
CA VAL A 666 -3.95 -22.32 -31.45
C VAL A 666 -4.87 -21.62 -30.47
N THR A 667 -4.30 -21.18 -29.38
CA THR A 667 -5.01 -20.36 -28.35
C THR A 667 -4.40 -18.97 -28.26
N VAL A 668 -5.24 -18.01 -27.94
CA VAL A 668 -4.89 -16.59 -27.78
C VAL A 668 -5.37 -16.15 -26.41
N GLN A 669 -4.48 -15.55 -25.64
CA GLN A 669 -4.86 -14.82 -24.43
C GLN A 669 -4.78 -13.30 -24.72
N THR A 670 -5.82 -12.58 -24.35
CA THR A 670 -5.90 -11.11 -24.46
C THR A 670 -5.66 -10.44 -23.11
N THR A 671 -5.35 -9.16 -23.12
CA THR A 671 -5.06 -8.38 -21.90
C THR A 671 -6.19 -8.37 -20.86
N PRO A 672 -7.49 -8.43 -21.23
CA PRO A 672 -8.55 -8.65 -20.24
C PRO A 672 -8.54 -10.01 -19.55
N GLY A 673 -7.73 -10.96 -20.04
CA GLY A 673 -7.59 -12.31 -19.49
C GLY A 673 -8.41 -13.38 -20.20
N ASP A 674 -9.17 -13.01 -21.25
CA ASP A 674 -9.95 -13.97 -22.06
C ASP A 674 -9.04 -14.85 -22.89
N VAL A 675 -9.37 -16.14 -22.95
CA VAL A 675 -8.63 -17.15 -23.72
C VAL A 675 -9.54 -17.70 -24.83
N PHE A 676 -9.10 -17.58 -26.07
CA PHE A 676 -9.82 -18.04 -27.26
C PHE A 676 -9.06 -19.19 -27.92
N THR A 677 -9.77 -20.27 -28.29
CA THR A 677 -9.27 -21.26 -29.24
C THR A 677 -9.65 -20.82 -30.63
N VAL A 678 -8.70 -20.27 -31.35
CA VAL A 678 -8.95 -19.69 -32.70
C VAL A 678 -8.78 -20.73 -33.80
N LYS A 679 -8.07 -21.85 -33.51
CA LYS A 679 -7.88 -22.95 -34.43
C LYS A 679 -7.77 -24.27 -33.66
N ASP A 680 -8.46 -25.28 -34.13
CA ASP A 680 -8.36 -26.67 -33.70
C ASP A 680 -8.56 -27.54 -34.95
N ASP A 681 -7.48 -28.08 -35.51
CA ASP A 681 -7.50 -28.74 -36.80
C ASP A 681 -6.38 -29.75 -36.91
N SER A 682 -6.25 -30.41 -38.05
CA SER A 682 -5.21 -31.39 -38.34
C SER A 682 -4.46 -31.05 -39.62
N PHE A 683 -3.23 -31.46 -39.71
CA PHE A 683 -2.40 -31.37 -40.93
C PHE A 683 -1.53 -32.64 -41.08
N THR A 684 -1.11 -32.92 -42.33
CA THR A 684 -0.15 -33.99 -42.61
C THR A 684 1.17 -33.38 -42.96
N HIS A 685 2.18 -33.64 -42.12
CA HIS A 685 3.52 -33.05 -42.28
C HIS A 685 4.24 -33.62 -43.52
N GLY A 686 4.84 -32.71 -44.31
CA GLY A 686 5.68 -33.09 -45.42
C GLY A 686 4.98 -33.87 -46.55
N SER A 687 3.65 -33.80 -46.66
CA SER A 687 2.95 -34.19 -47.84
C SER A 687 3.29 -33.18 -48.93
N ALA A 688 4.32 -33.50 -49.78
CA ALA A 688 4.66 -32.67 -50.90
C ALA A 688 3.44 -32.50 -51.80
N ALA A 689 3.10 -31.23 -52.08
CA ALA A 689 2.16 -30.89 -53.15
C ALA A 689 2.68 -31.32 -54.52
#